data_2073b1395d4158bfcd833420430acac1
#
_entry.id   2073b1395d4158bfcd833420430acac1
#
_cell.length_a   1.000
_cell.length_b   1.000
_cell.length_c   1.000
_cell.angle_alpha   90.00
_cell.angle_beta   90.00
_cell.angle_gamma   90.00
#
_symmetry.space_group_name_H-M   'P 1'
#
loop_
_entity.id
_entity.type
_entity.pdbx_description
1 polymer ?
#
loop_
_entity_poly.entity_id
_entity_poly.type
_entity_poly.pdbx_seq_one_letter_code
_entity_poly.pdbx_strand_id
1 'polypeptide(L)'
;MSITVETAKEHLNDKAVFCCRAEEGIVISPENLEDPGLFDDLVDSGLLSFPDDALTIGQVLGAKLTKTTDALIPITPAIIDAVQGGEEKAEEKQEEVAEVAPAAEVAEAAPVAPVAAPVAQASAPAGVFKLQIGKGENINLEIPLSAFAQQAAQPAPAAAVVEGKPAVAEAAPVAVEAKAEEKHEGESKFIRSLKTKHYKIDKVVFGEKTEIQGTTLVLRTPEDLCKEAAESEELVEDVKLEIITPDKYDTYSETIMDVQPIAVKEEGEIGHGVTRELKGVVMVLTGTDANGVQIGEFGSSEGELERNIMWGRPGAPDKGEIFIKGQVTIKAGANMERPGPLAAHKAFDHITEEIRKALKEVEDESLVVGDINIEQYRHPGNKKVLIVKEIMGQGAMHDNLILPVEPVGTLGAKPNVDLGNLPVMLAPTEVLDGGIHALTCIGPASKETSRHYYREPLVLEAMADEEIDLVGVLLVGSPQANSEKFYVSKRVGMTIEAMDIDGAIVTTEGFGNNHIDFASHIEEIGKRGVSVVGMTYSAVQGALVVGNEYMTAMVDNNKSKQGIENEILSNNTLCKEDAIRALAMLKTQMGGGTIKKAERKWNPNVKLNNVEVIEKTTGQKVELVDNEQVLPKSKKRQE
;
A
#
# COMPACT_ATOMS: atom_id res chain seq x y z
N MET A 1 3.37 -14.56 -1.90
CA MET A 1 3.87 -14.32 -0.52
C MET A 1 5.08 -15.15 -0.28
N SER A 2 6.06 -14.56 0.40
CA SER A 2 7.28 -15.27 0.77
C SER A 2 6.96 -16.47 1.66
N ILE A 3 7.59 -17.61 1.39
CA ILE A 3 7.46 -18.79 2.22
C ILE A 3 8.53 -18.83 3.31
N THR A 4 8.25 -19.52 4.40
CA THR A 4 9.24 -19.76 5.45
C THR A 4 10.16 -20.94 5.07
N VAL A 5 11.28 -21.09 5.80
CA VAL A 5 12.17 -22.24 5.63
C VAL A 5 11.44 -23.57 5.94
N GLU A 6 10.51 -23.55 6.89
CA GLU A 6 9.68 -24.70 7.24
C GLU A 6 8.71 -25.05 6.12
N THR A 7 7.96 -24.08 5.61
CA THR A 7 7.03 -24.26 4.48
C THR A 7 7.78 -24.77 3.24
N ALA A 8 8.95 -24.21 2.94
CA ALA A 8 9.75 -24.66 1.82
C ALA A 8 10.17 -26.14 1.93
N LYS A 9 10.47 -26.62 3.15
CA LYS A 9 10.82 -28.05 3.38
C LYS A 9 9.64 -28.99 3.21
N GLU A 10 8.44 -28.54 3.54
CA GLU A 10 7.21 -29.34 3.38
C GLU A 10 6.77 -29.42 1.92
N HIS A 11 7.11 -28.42 1.10
CA HIS A 11 6.64 -28.23 -0.28
C HIS A 11 7.74 -28.35 -1.34
N LEU A 12 8.81 -29.11 -1.08
CA LEU A 12 9.95 -29.23 -2.00
C LEU A 12 9.58 -29.71 -3.42
N ASN A 13 8.49 -30.44 -3.56
CA ASN A 13 8.02 -30.99 -4.85
C ASN A 13 7.03 -30.08 -5.58
N ASP A 14 6.57 -29.01 -4.95
CA ASP A 14 5.63 -28.08 -5.54
C ASP A 14 6.35 -27.14 -6.49
N LYS A 15 5.62 -26.60 -7.47
CA LYS A 15 6.20 -25.70 -8.47
C LYS A 15 6.67 -24.41 -7.84
N ALA A 16 7.86 -23.97 -8.20
CA ALA A 16 8.46 -22.75 -7.69
C ALA A 16 8.03 -21.53 -8.51
N VAL A 17 7.56 -20.51 -7.79
CA VAL A 17 7.11 -19.23 -8.35
C VAL A 17 7.75 -18.09 -7.55
N PHE A 18 8.24 -17.05 -8.21
CA PHE A 18 8.68 -15.86 -7.51
C PHE A 18 7.49 -15.12 -6.89
N CYS A 19 7.62 -14.74 -5.61
CA CYS A 19 6.58 -13.96 -4.92
C CYS A 19 6.55 -12.48 -5.37
N CYS A 20 7.72 -11.96 -5.74
CA CYS A 20 7.89 -10.56 -6.13
C CYS A 20 8.95 -10.47 -7.25
N ARG A 21 9.13 -9.28 -7.82
CA ARG A 21 10.18 -9.04 -8.79
C ARG A 21 11.54 -9.38 -8.18
N ALA A 22 12.33 -10.14 -8.92
CA ALA A 22 13.63 -10.60 -8.49
C ALA A 22 14.71 -10.18 -9.51
N GLU A 23 15.77 -9.56 -9.00
CA GLU A 23 16.84 -9.05 -9.85
C GLU A 23 17.85 -10.13 -10.25
N GLU A 24 18.45 -9.96 -11.43
CA GLU A 24 19.54 -10.81 -11.88
C GLU A 24 20.65 -10.86 -10.83
N GLY A 25 21.13 -12.07 -10.55
CA GLY A 25 22.26 -12.26 -9.64
C GLY A 25 21.90 -12.67 -8.23
N ILE A 26 20.64 -12.57 -7.80
CA ILE A 26 20.22 -13.04 -6.47
C ILE A 26 20.35 -14.55 -6.36
N VAL A 27 20.59 -15.02 -5.15
CA VAL A 27 20.51 -16.45 -4.79
C VAL A 27 19.13 -16.71 -4.25
N ILE A 28 18.41 -17.65 -4.86
CA ILE A 28 17.03 -17.95 -4.51
C ILE A 28 16.95 -18.58 -3.12
N SER A 29 16.27 -17.90 -2.22
CA SER A 29 15.94 -18.34 -0.85
C SER A 29 14.43 -18.55 -0.71
N PRO A 30 13.94 -19.14 0.39
CA PRO A 30 12.50 -19.28 0.63
C PRO A 30 11.75 -17.94 0.55
N GLU A 31 12.35 -16.85 1.01
CA GLU A 31 11.73 -15.52 1.03
C GLU A 31 11.47 -14.95 -0.38
N ASN A 32 12.14 -15.48 -1.40
CA ASN A 32 11.89 -15.09 -2.80
C ASN A 32 10.73 -15.87 -3.44
N LEU A 33 10.24 -16.93 -2.81
CA LEU A 33 9.26 -17.85 -3.37
C LEU A 33 7.86 -17.60 -2.85
N GLU A 34 6.86 -17.86 -3.70
CA GLU A 34 5.45 -17.76 -3.37
C GLU A 34 5.00 -18.91 -2.48
N ASP A 35 3.99 -18.65 -1.64
CA ASP A 35 3.38 -19.67 -0.78
C ASP A 35 2.64 -20.71 -1.66
N PRO A 36 3.01 -22.00 -1.57
CA PRO A 36 2.36 -23.05 -2.35
C PRO A 36 0.85 -23.16 -2.13
N GLY A 37 0.34 -22.76 -0.97
CA GLY A 37 -1.09 -22.76 -0.66
C GLY A 37 -1.93 -21.82 -1.52
N LEU A 38 -1.31 -20.93 -2.29
CA LEU A 38 -1.98 -20.03 -3.22
C LEU A 38 -1.99 -20.53 -4.67
N PHE A 39 -1.27 -21.59 -4.99
CA PHE A 39 -1.08 -22.03 -6.38
C PHE A 39 -2.38 -22.49 -7.03
N ASP A 40 -3.21 -23.22 -6.32
CA ASP A 40 -4.49 -23.73 -6.83
C ASP A 40 -5.40 -22.56 -7.24
N ASP A 41 -5.56 -21.54 -6.36
CA ASP A 41 -6.36 -20.37 -6.69
C ASP A 41 -5.79 -19.57 -7.87
N LEU A 42 -4.48 -19.39 -7.94
CA LEU A 42 -3.82 -18.69 -9.05
C LEU A 42 -3.98 -19.42 -10.39
N VAL A 43 -3.84 -20.75 -10.39
CA VAL A 43 -4.01 -21.57 -11.58
C VAL A 43 -5.48 -21.62 -12.01
N ASP A 44 -6.40 -21.87 -11.09
CA ASP A 44 -7.84 -21.92 -11.34
C ASP A 44 -8.38 -20.60 -11.89
N SER A 45 -7.86 -19.49 -11.39
CA SER A 45 -8.21 -18.17 -11.90
C SER A 45 -7.63 -17.87 -13.29
N GLY A 46 -6.70 -18.71 -13.77
CA GLY A 46 -5.99 -18.51 -15.02
C GLY A 46 -4.97 -17.35 -15.00
N LEU A 47 -4.61 -16.85 -13.80
CA LEU A 47 -3.57 -15.83 -13.63
C LEU A 47 -2.18 -16.42 -13.75
N LEU A 48 -1.99 -17.64 -13.27
CA LEU A 48 -0.74 -18.39 -13.34
C LEU A 48 -0.93 -19.64 -14.21
N SER A 49 0.00 -19.88 -15.10
CA SER A 49 0.09 -21.13 -15.86
C SER A 49 1.52 -21.67 -15.76
N PHE A 50 1.66 -22.91 -15.38
CA PHE A 50 2.97 -23.54 -15.33
C PHE A 50 3.36 -24.10 -16.71
N PRO A 51 4.51 -23.69 -17.26
CA PRO A 51 5.10 -24.35 -18.41
C PRO A 51 5.56 -25.77 -18.03
N ASP A 52 5.69 -26.65 -19.04
CA ASP A 52 6.07 -28.07 -18.82
C ASP A 52 7.43 -28.21 -18.11
N ASP A 53 8.34 -27.26 -18.34
CA ASP A 53 9.68 -27.22 -17.78
C ASP A 53 9.79 -26.42 -16.48
N ALA A 54 8.66 -26.04 -15.84
CA ALA A 54 8.67 -25.35 -14.56
C ALA A 54 9.34 -26.22 -13.48
N LEU A 55 10.28 -25.60 -12.75
CA LEU A 55 11.06 -26.26 -11.70
C LEU A 55 10.29 -26.31 -10.38
N THR A 56 10.73 -27.17 -9.47
CA THR A 56 10.15 -27.27 -8.12
C THR A 56 10.96 -26.45 -7.12
N ILE A 57 10.37 -26.16 -5.96
CA ILE A 57 11.01 -25.45 -4.86
C ILE A 57 12.34 -26.09 -4.50
N GLY A 58 12.37 -27.43 -4.35
CA GLY A 58 13.62 -28.15 -4.03
C GLY A 58 14.70 -28.07 -5.12
N GLN A 59 14.32 -27.79 -6.36
CA GLN A 59 15.29 -27.65 -7.46
C GLN A 59 15.89 -26.24 -7.57
N VAL A 60 15.21 -25.22 -7.08
CA VAL A 60 15.61 -23.82 -7.27
C VAL A 60 16.28 -23.19 -6.05
N LEU A 61 16.07 -23.74 -4.85
CA LEU A 61 16.70 -23.20 -3.65
C LEU A 61 18.23 -23.24 -3.75
N GLY A 62 18.86 -22.08 -3.52
CA GLY A 62 20.30 -21.90 -3.64
C GLY A 62 20.82 -21.70 -5.07
N ALA A 63 19.97 -21.77 -6.09
CA ALA A 63 20.33 -21.39 -7.46
C ALA A 63 20.43 -19.88 -7.59
N LYS A 64 21.23 -19.41 -8.56
CA LYS A 64 21.39 -18.00 -8.86
C LYS A 64 20.52 -17.61 -10.05
N LEU A 65 19.79 -16.49 -9.92
CA LEU A 65 18.99 -15.95 -11.01
C LEU A 65 19.89 -15.35 -12.09
N THR A 66 19.66 -15.71 -13.34
CA THR A 66 20.46 -15.25 -14.49
C THR A 66 19.83 -14.10 -15.28
N LYS A 67 18.60 -13.74 -14.93
CA LYS A 67 17.86 -12.62 -15.54
C LYS A 67 16.88 -12.05 -14.53
N THR A 68 16.70 -10.76 -14.53
CA THR A 68 15.61 -10.11 -13.77
C THR A 68 14.25 -10.62 -14.22
N THR A 69 13.38 -10.96 -13.28
CA THR A 69 12.03 -11.50 -13.53
C THR A 69 10.99 -10.70 -12.76
N ASP A 70 9.77 -10.66 -13.30
CA ASP A 70 8.62 -10.06 -12.63
C ASP A 70 8.00 -11.01 -11.59
N ALA A 71 7.06 -10.46 -10.78
CA ALA A 71 6.31 -11.23 -9.80
C ALA A 71 5.43 -12.31 -10.46
N LEU A 72 5.14 -13.38 -9.72
CA LEU A 72 4.30 -14.50 -10.14
C LEU A 72 4.78 -15.20 -11.42
N ILE A 73 6.08 -15.25 -11.61
CA ILE A 73 6.69 -15.98 -12.72
C ILE A 73 7.10 -17.39 -12.25
N PRO A 74 6.64 -18.47 -12.93
CA PRO A 74 7.15 -19.79 -12.68
C PRO A 74 8.65 -19.87 -13.02
N ILE A 75 9.42 -20.50 -12.15
CA ILE A 75 10.87 -20.62 -12.35
C ILE A 75 11.16 -21.76 -13.32
N THR A 76 11.91 -21.45 -14.37
CA THR A 76 12.33 -22.42 -15.40
C THR A 76 13.85 -22.46 -15.49
N PRO A 77 14.44 -23.54 -16.12
CA PRO A 77 15.88 -23.60 -16.33
C PRO A 77 16.47 -22.43 -17.13
N ALA A 78 15.64 -21.68 -17.86
CA ALA A 78 16.09 -20.58 -18.71
C ALA A 78 16.44 -19.29 -17.92
N ILE A 79 16.05 -19.21 -16.65
CA ILE A 79 16.21 -18.01 -15.82
C ILE A 79 17.11 -18.23 -14.61
N ILE A 80 17.61 -19.44 -14.39
CA ILE A 80 18.55 -19.74 -13.30
C ILE A 80 19.82 -20.39 -13.84
N ASP A 81 20.91 -20.29 -13.10
CA ASP A 81 22.09 -21.09 -13.35
C ASP A 81 21.80 -22.58 -13.07
N ALA A 82 22.49 -23.47 -13.75
CA ALA A 82 22.27 -24.92 -13.63
C ALA A 82 22.52 -25.35 -12.18
N VAL A 83 21.47 -25.89 -11.54
CA VAL A 83 21.59 -26.47 -10.20
C VAL A 83 22.44 -27.75 -10.29
N GLN A 84 23.64 -27.72 -9.76
CA GLN A 84 24.36 -28.94 -9.45
C GLN A 84 23.67 -29.60 -8.24
N GLY A 85 23.13 -30.79 -8.46
CA GLY A 85 22.46 -31.72 -7.55
C GLY A 85 22.35 -31.33 -6.07
N GLY A 86 21.14 -31.10 -5.65
CA GLY A 86 20.80 -30.50 -4.37
C GLY A 86 20.87 -31.36 -3.11
N GLU A 87 21.77 -32.35 -3.02
CA GLU A 87 21.93 -33.15 -1.79
C GLU A 87 23.28 -32.96 -1.06
N GLU A 88 24.28 -32.36 -1.70
CA GLU A 88 25.62 -32.28 -1.07
C GLU A 88 26.00 -30.90 -0.51
N LYS A 89 25.23 -29.83 -0.73
CA LYS A 89 25.59 -28.47 -0.22
C LYS A 89 24.90 -28.03 1.05
N ALA A 90 23.95 -28.78 1.58
CA ALA A 90 23.31 -28.48 2.85
C ALA A 90 24.13 -28.93 4.07
N GLU A 91 25.09 -29.82 3.91
CA GLU A 91 25.91 -30.32 5.02
C GLU A 91 27.24 -29.56 5.26
N GLU A 92 27.73 -28.82 4.28
CA GLU A 92 29.04 -28.15 4.40
C GLU A 92 29.02 -26.75 5.05
N LYS A 93 27.86 -26.19 5.41
CA LYS A 93 27.76 -24.89 6.10
C LYS A 93 27.31 -24.96 7.57
N GLN A 94 27.19 -26.16 8.13
CA GLN A 94 26.84 -26.34 9.57
C GLN A 94 28.02 -26.74 10.46
N GLU A 95 29.25 -26.78 9.97
CA GLU A 95 30.40 -27.29 10.74
C GLU A 95 31.28 -26.25 11.42
N GLU A 96 30.90 -24.98 11.49
CA GLU A 96 31.78 -23.97 12.10
C GLU A 96 31.25 -23.26 13.35
N VAL A 97 30.19 -23.71 14.00
CA VAL A 97 29.89 -23.29 15.38
C VAL A 97 29.21 -24.43 16.14
N ALA A 98 29.94 -25.33 16.76
CA ALA A 98 29.57 -25.91 18.04
C ALA A 98 30.60 -26.95 18.53
N GLU A 99 31.45 -26.53 19.39
CA GLU A 99 32.11 -27.44 20.32
C GLU A 99 31.58 -27.12 21.72
N VAL A 100 30.84 -28.01 22.30
CA VAL A 100 30.94 -28.57 23.67
C VAL A 100 29.81 -29.59 23.88
N ALA A 101 30.25 -30.84 24.09
CA ALA A 101 29.46 -32.03 24.36
C ALA A 101 29.25 -32.22 25.89
N PRO A 102 28.81 -33.40 26.42
CA PRO A 102 28.08 -34.55 25.85
C PRO A 102 26.98 -35.19 26.77
N ALA A 103 26.29 -36.15 26.15
CA ALA A 103 25.75 -37.41 26.68
C ALA A 103 24.44 -37.48 27.48
N ALA A 104 23.49 -38.25 27.00
CA ALA A 104 23.24 -39.62 27.44
C ALA A 104 22.12 -40.31 26.64
N GLU A 105 22.38 -41.55 26.29
CA GLU A 105 21.54 -42.57 25.68
C GLU A 105 20.20 -42.83 26.39
N VAL A 106 19.18 -43.33 25.67
CA VAL A 106 18.69 -44.72 25.72
C VAL A 106 17.41 -44.92 24.87
N ALA A 107 17.55 -45.83 23.92
CA ALA A 107 16.74 -46.99 23.52
C ALA A 107 15.37 -46.84 22.78
N GLU A 108 15.42 -47.54 21.72
CA GLU A 108 14.50 -48.12 20.72
C GLU A 108 13.29 -48.87 21.32
N ALA A 109 12.12 -48.76 20.70
CA ALA A 109 11.21 -49.90 20.50
C ALA A 109 10.18 -49.63 19.39
N ALA A 110 10.07 -50.60 18.52
CA ALA A 110 9.26 -50.64 17.30
C ALA A 110 7.79 -51.11 17.51
N PRO A 111 6.99 -51.35 16.45
CA PRO A 111 5.61 -50.85 16.33
C PRO A 111 4.53 -51.91 16.62
N VAL A 112 3.29 -51.49 16.89
CA VAL A 112 2.10 -52.37 16.84
C VAL A 112 0.91 -51.62 16.23
N ALA A 113 0.23 -52.27 15.30
CA ALA A 113 -0.93 -51.85 14.54
C ALA A 113 -2.28 -51.94 15.30
N PRO A 114 -3.42 -51.56 14.70
CA PRO A 114 -4.52 -50.86 15.35
C PRO A 114 -5.67 -51.73 15.87
N VAL A 115 -6.36 -51.28 16.90
CA VAL A 115 -7.69 -51.81 17.27
C VAL A 115 -8.63 -50.66 17.65
N ALA A 116 -9.90 -50.80 17.17
CA ALA A 116 -10.97 -49.83 17.28
C ALA A 116 -11.59 -49.73 18.69
N ALA A 117 -11.98 -48.50 18.99
CA ALA A 117 -12.97 -47.89 19.89
C ALA A 117 -13.55 -48.66 21.09
N PRO A 118 -13.88 -47.99 22.20
CA PRO A 118 -15.11 -47.23 22.32
C PRO A 118 -14.99 -45.87 23.07
N VAL A 119 -16.02 -45.07 22.88
CA VAL A 119 -16.23 -43.75 23.42
C VAL A 119 -16.29 -43.79 24.96
N ALA A 120 -15.45 -43.04 25.63
CA ALA A 120 -15.57 -42.75 27.05
C ALA A 120 -15.46 -41.24 27.31
N GLN A 121 -16.37 -40.72 28.12
CA GLN A 121 -16.44 -39.34 28.56
C GLN A 121 -15.11 -38.85 29.12
N ALA A 122 -14.60 -37.75 28.54
CA ALA A 122 -13.38 -37.11 29.01
C ALA A 122 -13.67 -36.27 30.26
N SER A 123 -13.06 -36.64 31.36
CA SER A 123 -12.87 -35.78 32.53
C SER A 123 -11.80 -34.73 32.20
N ALA A 124 -12.05 -33.48 32.59
CA ALA A 124 -11.13 -32.36 32.36
C ALA A 124 -9.75 -32.64 32.97
N PRO A 125 -8.66 -32.32 32.27
CA PRO A 125 -7.32 -32.52 32.81
C PRO A 125 -7.05 -31.55 33.93
N ALA A 126 -6.65 -32.06 35.09
CA ALA A 126 -6.11 -31.29 36.18
C ALA A 126 -4.64 -30.97 35.88
N GLY A 127 -4.39 -29.73 35.50
CA GLY A 127 -3.05 -29.23 35.21
C GLY A 127 -2.98 -27.71 35.34
N VAL A 128 -1.79 -27.19 35.52
CA VAL A 128 -1.52 -25.75 35.58
C VAL A 128 -0.53 -25.43 34.47
N PHE A 129 -0.85 -24.43 33.66
CA PHE A 129 0.09 -23.86 32.68
C PHE A 129 1.03 -22.91 33.42
N LYS A 130 2.35 -23.16 33.35
CA LYS A 130 3.37 -22.31 33.96
C LYS A 130 4.14 -21.57 32.88
N LEU A 131 4.09 -20.24 32.91
CA LEU A 131 4.92 -19.37 32.06
C LEU A 131 5.98 -18.70 32.93
N GLN A 132 7.25 -18.89 32.58
CA GLN A 132 8.37 -18.26 33.24
C GLN A 132 9.16 -17.43 32.24
N ILE A 133 9.18 -16.10 32.39
CA ILE A 133 9.93 -15.18 31.55
C ILE A 133 11.12 -14.66 32.35
N GLY A 134 12.33 -14.93 31.91
CA GLY A 134 13.57 -14.55 32.57
C GLY A 134 14.54 -13.77 31.72
N LYS A 135 14.76 -12.52 32.11
CA LYS A 135 16.02 -11.78 32.31
C LYS A 135 15.67 -10.41 32.87
N GLY A 136 15.79 -10.29 34.20
CA GLY A 136 15.65 -9.01 34.89
C GLY A 136 14.64 -9.01 36.01
N GLU A 137 13.38 -9.22 35.82
CA GLU A 137 12.40 -9.47 36.89
C GLU A 137 11.62 -10.74 36.56
N ASN A 138 11.66 -11.72 37.46
CA ASN A 138 11.00 -13.01 37.25
C ASN A 138 9.49 -12.86 37.38
N ILE A 139 8.78 -12.98 36.28
CA ILE A 139 7.33 -13.10 36.27
C ILE A 139 6.99 -14.60 36.18
N ASN A 140 6.41 -15.13 37.24
CA ASN A 140 5.83 -16.46 37.26
C ASN A 140 4.30 -16.34 37.17
N LEU A 141 3.73 -16.85 36.11
CA LEU A 141 2.29 -16.91 35.92
C LEU A 141 1.82 -18.36 35.93
N GLU A 142 0.93 -18.70 36.88
CA GLU A 142 0.29 -20.02 36.96
C GLU A 142 -1.19 -19.89 36.61
N ILE A 143 -1.63 -20.48 35.49
CA ILE A 143 -3.02 -20.46 35.04
C ILE A 143 -3.59 -21.88 35.12
N PRO A 144 -4.63 -22.13 35.93
CA PRO A 144 -5.29 -23.43 35.96
C PRO A 144 -5.91 -23.76 34.59
N LEU A 145 -5.64 -24.94 34.06
CA LEU A 145 -6.22 -25.39 32.78
C LEU A 145 -7.75 -25.46 32.81
N SER A 146 -8.35 -25.52 33.96
CA SER A 146 -9.80 -25.45 34.15
C SER A 146 -10.40 -24.09 33.74
N ALA A 147 -9.60 -23.02 33.66
CA ALA A 147 -10.06 -21.70 33.20
C ALA A 147 -10.36 -21.67 31.70
N PHE A 148 -9.85 -22.61 30.92
CA PHE A 148 -10.09 -22.73 29.48
C PHE A 148 -11.24 -23.66 29.10
N ALA A 149 -11.89 -24.32 30.08
CA ALA A 149 -12.91 -25.35 29.85
C ALA A 149 -14.35 -24.83 29.87
N GLN A 150 -14.58 -23.52 29.96
CA GLN A 150 -15.94 -22.94 30.05
C GLN A 150 -16.38 -22.17 28.82
N GLN A 151 -16.17 -22.71 27.62
CA GLN A 151 -16.94 -22.23 26.45
C GLN A 151 -17.08 -23.33 25.39
N ALA A 152 -17.90 -24.34 25.69
CA ALA A 152 -18.44 -25.19 24.63
C ALA A 152 -19.82 -25.68 25.02
N ALA A 153 -20.79 -25.30 24.18
CA ALA A 153 -22.04 -25.95 23.87
C ALA A 153 -23.23 -25.80 24.83
N GLN A 154 -24.15 -24.99 24.42
CA GLN A 154 -25.57 -25.33 24.53
C GLN A 154 -26.12 -25.66 23.14
N PRO A 155 -26.84 -26.79 22.93
CA PRO A 155 -27.43 -27.12 21.64
C PRO A 155 -28.78 -26.43 21.49
N ALA A 156 -29.01 -25.83 20.30
CA ALA A 156 -30.30 -25.34 19.89
C ALA A 156 -31.24 -26.50 19.47
N PRO A 157 -32.57 -26.38 19.64
CA PRO A 157 -33.49 -27.43 19.35
C PRO A 157 -33.73 -27.62 17.84
N ALA A 158 -33.83 -28.87 17.43
CA ALA A 158 -34.07 -29.31 16.07
C ALA A 158 -35.42 -28.83 15.53
N ALA A 159 -35.40 -28.17 14.37
CA ALA A 159 -36.61 -27.92 13.59
C ALA A 159 -36.83 -29.06 12.58
N ALA A 160 -38.08 -29.47 12.49
CA ALA A 160 -38.54 -30.61 11.70
C ALA A 160 -38.40 -30.35 10.19
N VAL A 161 -37.92 -31.37 9.49
CA VAL A 161 -37.87 -31.44 8.02
C VAL A 161 -39.30 -31.69 7.48
N VAL A 162 -39.76 -30.83 6.60
CA VAL A 162 -40.91 -31.08 5.73
C VAL A 162 -40.43 -31.18 4.30
N GLU A 163 -40.53 -32.38 3.75
CA GLU A 163 -40.29 -32.62 2.32
C GLU A 163 -41.42 -32.01 1.47
N GLY A 164 -41.05 -31.17 0.50
CA GLY A 164 -41.95 -30.69 -0.54
C GLY A 164 -41.21 -30.54 -1.86
N LYS A 165 -41.61 -31.35 -2.85
CA LYS A 165 -41.12 -31.33 -4.23
C LYS A 165 -41.36 -29.99 -4.93
N PRO A 166 -40.47 -29.51 -5.81
CA PRO A 166 -40.67 -28.27 -6.54
C PRO A 166 -41.56 -28.45 -7.76
N ALA A 167 -42.57 -27.60 -7.88
CA ALA A 167 -43.30 -27.36 -9.12
C ALA A 167 -42.65 -26.13 -9.83
N VAL A 168 -42.23 -26.35 -11.06
CA VAL A 168 -41.75 -25.29 -11.95
C VAL A 168 -42.95 -24.48 -12.41
N ALA A 169 -42.99 -23.21 -12.08
CA ALA A 169 -43.88 -22.24 -12.68
C ALA A 169 -43.05 -21.13 -13.31
N GLU A 170 -43.18 -21.03 -14.62
CA GLU A 170 -42.66 -19.97 -15.47
C GLU A 170 -43.31 -18.65 -15.05
N ALA A 171 -42.56 -17.70 -14.52
CA ALA A 171 -43.07 -16.39 -14.16
C ALA A 171 -42.61 -15.35 -15.21
N ALA A 172 -43.59 -14.71 -15.81
CA ALA A 172 -43.46 -13.56 -16.68
C ALA A 172 -42.75 -12.37 -15.97
N PRO A 173 -42.10 -11.45 -16.70
CA PRO A 173 -41.37 -10.35 -16.09
C PRO A 173 -42.35 -9.37 -15.44
N VAL A 174 -42.30 -9.30 -14.13
CA VAL A 174 -42.98 -8.24 -13.37
C VAL A 174 -42.07 -7.00 -13.45
N ALA A 175 -42.57 -5.97 -14.10
CA ALA A 175 -41.99 -4.64 -14.02
C ALA A 175 -42.08 -4.18 -12.55
N VAL A 176 -40.94 -4.13 -11.88
CA VAL A 176 -40.84 -3.49 -10.56
C VAL A 176 -40.81 -1.99 -10.83
N GLU A 177 -41.92 -1.32 -10.58
CA GLU A 177 -41.94 0.12 -10.39
C GLU A 177 -40.99 0.42 -9.21
N ALA A 178 -39.87 1.08 -9.51
CA ALA A 178 -39.01 1.64 -8.49
C ALA A 178 -39.85 2.67 -7.72
N LYS A 179 -40.19 2.36 -6.49
CA LYS A 179 -40.65 3.38 -5.54
C LYS A 179 -39.47 4.34 -5.38
N ALA A 180 -39.67 5.58 -5.83
CA ALA A 180 -38.80 6.67 -5.46
C ALA A 180 -38.80 6.74 -3.93
N GLU A 181 -37.66 6.42 -3.33
CA GLU A 181 -37.44 6.70 -1.91
C GLU A 181 -37.55 8.22 -1.74
N GLU A 182 -38.43 8.66 -0.86
CA GLU A 182 -38.52 10.06 -0.48
C GLU A 182 -37.15 10.47 0.08
N LYS A 183 -36.46 11.38 -0.61
CA LYS A 183 -35.27 12.02 -0.09
C LYS A 183 -35.68 12.75 1.18
N HIS A 184 -35.30 12.24 2.33
CA HIS A 184 -35.22 13.02 3.54
C HIS A 184 -34.06 14.01 3.34
N GLU A 185 -34.36 15.21 2.89
CA GLU A 185 -33.41 16.33 2.90
C GLU A 185 -33.09 16.66 4.36
N GLY A 186 -32.15 15.93 4.94
CA GLY A 186 -31.51 16.32 6.17
C GLY A 186 -30.61 17.52 5.85
N GLU A 187 -30.71 18.57 6.66
CA GLU A 187 -29.87 19.76 6.52
C GLU A 187 -28.40 19.35 6.67
N SER A 188 -27.54 19.72 5.70
CA SER A 188 -26.11 19.41 5.72
C SER A 188 -25.46 19.98 6.98
N LYS A 189 -24.69 19.15 7.69
CA LYS A 189 -24.05 19.53 8.95
C LYS A 189 -22.59 19.87 8.70
N PHE A 190 -22.22 21.14 8.89
CA PHE A 190 -20.81 21.55 8.91
C PHE A 190 -20.05 20.89 10.06
N ILE A 191 -18.86 20.38 9.78
CA ILE A 191 -17.97 19.72 10.74
C ILE A 191 -16.75 20.58 11.04
N ARG A 192 -15.99 20.94 10.00
CA ARG A 192 -14.76 21.73 10.11
C ARG A 192 -14.37 22.35 8.78
N SER A 193 -13.42 23.28 8.84
CA SER A 193 -12.79 23.84 7.65
C SER A 193 -11.26 23.78 7.77
N LEU A 194 -10.63 23.64 6.63
CA LEU A 194 -9.19 23.74 6.43
C LEU A 194 -8.94 24.83 5.39
N LYS A 195 -8.22 25.87 5.77
CA LYS A 195 -7.80 26.93 4.86
C LYS A 195 -6.31 26.79 4.57
N THR A 196 -5.93 26.74 3.29
CA THR A 196 -4.54 26.74 2.86
C THR A 196 -4.20 28.03 2.14
N LYS A 197 -3.28 28.83 2.72
CA LYS A 197 -2.74 30.06 2.11
C LYS A 197 -1.53 29.72 1.25
N HIS A 198 -1.52 30.21 0.01
CA HIS A 198 -0.45 29.93 -0.95
C HIS A 198 0.53 31.10 -1.03
N TYR A 199 1.78 30.85 -0.70
CA TYR A 199 2.90 31.76 -0.82
C TYR A 199 3.72 31.43 -2.05
N LYS A 200 3.84 32.35 -2.99
CA LYS A 200 4.52 32.11 -4.26
C LYS A 200 6.02 32.19 -4.13
N ILE A 201 6.73 31.21 -4.67
CA ILE A 201 8.17 31.21 -4.86
C ILE A 201 8.49 31.17 -6.36
N ASP A 202 9.24 32.18 -6.82
CA ASP A 202 9.70 32.29 -8.21
C ASP A 202 11.20 31.95 -8.32
N LYS A 203 11.91 31.93 -7.20
CA LYS A 203 13.35 31.72 -7.19
C LYS A 203 13.79 31.03 -5.91
N VAL A 204 14.73 30.10 -6.04
CA VAL A 204 15.42 29.45 -4.91
C VAL A 204 16.93 29.69 -5.08
N VAL A 205 17.61 30.11 -4.03
CA VAL A 205 19.06 30.37 -4.03
C VAL A 205 19.68 29.92 -2.71
N PHE A 206 20.98 29.69 -2.72
CA PHE A 206 21.74 29.49 -1.49
C PHE A 206 22.26 30.84 -0.94
N GLY A 207 22.29 30.96 0.37
CA GLY A 207 22.73 32.14 1.10
C GLY A 207 23.28 31.81 2.50
N GLU A 208 23.42 32.80 3.35
CA GLU A 208 23.95 32.60 4.70
C GLU A 208 22.92 32.04 5.69
N LYS A 209 21.63 32.30 5.45
CA LYS A 209 20.51 31.94 6.32
C LYS A 209 19.32 31.49 5.49
N THR A 210 18.58 30.52 6.00
CA THR A 210 17.28 30.13 5.40
C THR A 210 16.22 31.15 5.77
N GLU A 211 15.66 31.80 4.75
CA GLU A 211 14.60 32.80 4.90
C GLU A 211 13.82 33.00 3.59
N ILE A 212 12.65 33.62 3.68
CA ILE A 212 11.84 33.98 2.51
C ILE A 212 11.88 35.50 2.33
N GLN A 213 12.42 35.94 1.21
CA GLN A 213 12.55 37.35 0.84
C GLN A 213 11.65 37.64 -0.38
N GLY A 214 10.45 38.16 -0.17
CA GLY A 214 9.46 38.30 -1.24
C GLY A 214 9.14 36.93 -1.84
N THR A 215 9.31 36.76 -3.15
CA THR A 215 9.11 35.47 -3.86
C THR A 215 10.40 34.63 -3.98
N THR A 216 11.44 34.98 -3.23
CA THR A 216 12.70 34.23 -3.23
C THR A 216 12.85 33.45 -1.93
N LEU A 217 12.98 32.13 -2.07
CA LEU A 217 13.42 31.26 -0.97
C LEU A 217 14.95 31.23 -0.97
N VAL A 218 15.55 31.73 0.09
CA VAL A 218 16.97 31.60 0.37
C VAL A 218 17.16 30.39 1.27
N LEU A 219 18.02 29.45 0.88
CA LEU A 219 18.44 28.33 1.71
C LEU A 219 19.86 28.61 2.18
N ARG A 220 20.16 28.33 3.43
CA ARG A 220 21.57 28.41 3.87
C ARG A 220 22.45 27.43 3.07
N THR A 221 23.72 27.66 3.09
CA THR A 221 24.70 26.90 2.28
C THR A 221 24.54 25.39 2.48
N PRO A 222 24.65 24.59 1.40
CA PRO A 222 24.46 23.16 1.48
C PRO A 222 25.43 22.44 2.42
N GLU A 223 26.64 22.95 2.57
CA GLU A 223 27.69 22.30 3.34
C GLU A 223 27.29 22.02 4.79
N ASP A 224 26.72 23.01 5.46
CA ASP A 224 26.29 22.84 6.86
C ASP A 224 24.92 22.16 6.94
N LEU A 225 23.98 22.57 6.10
CA LEU A 225 22.62 22.06 6.11
C LEU A 225 22.56 20.55 5.80
N CYS A 226 23.28 20.11 4.77
CA CYS A 226 23.32 18.69 4.39
C CYS A 226 24.10 17.86 5.43
N LYS A 227 25.15 18.42 6.01
CA LYS A 227 25.89 17.74 7.07
C LYS A 227 25.02 17.51 8.31
N GLU A 228 24.30 18.53 8.77
CA GLU A 228 23.38 18.41 9.90
C GLU A 228 22.26 17.42 9.61
N ALA A 229 21.71 17.45 8.39
CA ALA A 229 20.70 16.47 7.96
C ALA A 229 21.24 15.04 7.97
N ALA A 230 22.46 14.80 7.46
CA ALA A 230 23.09 13.50 7.50
C ALA A 230 23.37 13.02 8.94
N GLU A 231 23.90 13.91 9.79
CA GLU A 231 24.20 13.61 11.19
C GLU A 231 22.93 13.35 12.04
N SER A 232 21.75 13.75 11.56
CA SER A 232 20.48 13.54 12.26
C SER A 232 20.02 12.08 12.29
N GLU A 233 20.51 11.24 11.36
CA GLU A 233 20.09 9.85 11.22
C GLU A 233 21.30 8.91 11.08
N GLU A 234 21.37 7.89 11.95
CA GLU A 234 22.52 6.99 12.03
C GLU A 234 22.81 6.22 10.73
N LEU A 235 21.78 5.91 9.95
CA LEU A 235 21.91 5.15 8.70
C LEU A 235 22.23 6.01 7.49
N VAL A 236 22.26 7.33 7.62
CA VAL A 236 22.59 8.25 6.53
C VAL A 236 24.09 8.55 6.55
N GLU A 237 24.74 8.40 5.40
CA GLU A 237 26.16 8.68 5.22
C GLU A 237 26.41 10.06 4.60
N ASP A 238 25.55 10.48 3.67
CA ASP A 238 25.69 11.75 2.96
C ASP A 238 24.33 12.28 2.50
N VAL A 239 24.22 13.59 2.41
CA VAL A 239 23.07 14.29 1.82
C VAL A 239 23.62 15.36 0.88
N LYS A 240 23.06 15.43 -0.32
CA LYS A 240 23.37 16.49 -1.29
C LYS A 240 22.10 17.21 -1.67
N LEU A 241 22.19 18.54 -1.78
CA LEU A 241 21.09 19.38 -2.25
C LEU A 241 21.42 19.99 -3.61
N GLU A 242 20.46 19.92 -4.50
CA GLU A 242 20.52 20.55 -5.81
C GLU A 242 19.22 21.34 -6.08
N ILE A 243 19.36 22.54 -6.66
CA ILE A 243 18.23 23.34 -7.10
C ILE A 243 18.05 23.11 -8.60
N ILE A 244 16.95 22.43 -8.96
CA ILE A 244 16.60 22.14 -10.36
C ILE A 244 15.52 23.14 -10.80
N THR A 245 15.88 24.04 -11.67
CA THR A 245 14.97 24.99 -12.29
C THR A 245 14.35 24.39 -13.56
N PRO A 246 13.23 24.92 -14.08
CA PRO A 246 12.55 24.36 -15.24
C PRO A 246 13.40 24.20 -16.51
N ASP A 247 14.44 25.01 -16.66
CA ASP A 247 15.40 24.93 -17.76
C ASP A 247 16.43 23.79 -17.60
N LYS A 248 16.41 23.08 -16.46
CA LYS A 248 17.33 21.98 -16.11
C LYS A 248 16.61 20.63 -15.93
N TYR A 249 15.39 20.47 -16.40
CA TYR A 249 14.69 19.19 -16.27
C TYR A 249 15.31 18.05 -17.11
N ASP A 250 16.27 18.33 -17.96
CA ASP A 250 17.13 17.35 -18.61
C ASP A 250 18.18 16.72 -17.65
N THR A 251 18.20 17.18 -16.39
CA THR A 251 19.05 16.59 -15.35
C THR A 251 18.67 15.14 -15.10
N TYR A 252 19.66 14.27 -15.02
CA TYR A 252 19.50 12.89 -14.59
C TYR A 252 19.27 12.84 -13.07
N SER A 253 18.33 12.05 -12.63
CA SER A 253 18.03 11.81 -11.22
C SER A 253 18.09 10.32 -10.90
N GLU A 254 18.57 10.01 -9.71
CA GLU A 254 18.40 8.72 -9.04
C GLU A 254 16.91 8.49 -8.80
N THR A 255 16.55 7.30 -8.30
CA THR A 255 15.16 6.98 -7.92
C THR A 255 14.54 8.11 -7.10
N ILE A 256 13.43 8.63 -7.58
CA ILE A 256 12.59 9.52 -6.79
C ILE A 256 11.85 8.69 -5.74
N MET A 257 12.20 8.91 -4.48
CA MET A 257 11.57 8.23 -3.35
C MET A 257 10.30 8.91 -2.90
N ASP A 258 10.27 10.24 -2.96
CA ASP A 258 9.09 11.03 -2.57
C ASP A 258 9.06 12.41 -3.25
N VAL A 259 7.87 12.94 -3.39
CA VAL A 259 7.59 14.32 -3.77
C VAL A 259 6.76 14.93 -2.66
N GLN A 260 7.24 16.04 -2.07
CA GLN A 260 6.65 16.61 -0.87
C GLN A 260 6.31 18.08 -1.06
N PRO A 261 5.08 18.51 -0.75
CA PRO A 261 4.78 19.92 -0.63
C PRO A 261 5.53 20.52 0.56
N ILE A 262 5.79 21.81 0.51
CA ILE A 262 6.36 22.55 1.63
C ILE A 262 5.21 23.31 2.30
N ALA A 263 4.78 22.82 3.44
CA ALA A 263 3.65 23.36 4.16
C ALA A 263 3.89 23.39 5.67
N VAL A 264 3.21 24.30 6.37
CA VAL A 264 3.34 24.48 7.81
C VAL A 264 2.03 24.98 8.40
N LYS A 265 1.70 24.56 9.61
CA LYS A 265 0.51 25.05 10.31
C LYS A 265 0.74 26.50 10.80
N GLU A 266 -0.18 27.38 10.42
CA GLU A 266 -0.28 28.74 10.97
C GLU A 266 -1.20 28.76 12.19
N GLU A 267 -2.34 28.04 12.09
CA GLU A 267 -3.35 27.98 13.15
C GLU A 267 -4.02 26.61 13.16
N GLY A 268 -4.33 26.10 14.32
CA GLY A 268 -5.02 24.82 14.52
C GLY A 268 -4.07 23.62 14.45
N GLU A 269 -4.65 22.47 14.18
CA GLU A 269 -3.98 21.18 14.10
C GLU A 269 -4.15 20.58 12.69
N ILE A 270 -3.46 19.50 12.37
CA ILE A 270 -3.64 18.79 11.09
C ILE A 270 -5.13 18.52 10.82
N GLY A 271 -5.57 18.90 9.64
CA GLY A 271 -6.95 18.75 9.17
C GLY A 271 -7.90 19.87 9.55
N HIS A 272 -7.44 20.91 10.22
CA HIS A 272 -8.31 22.02 10.62
C HIS A 272 -7.51 23.33 10.83
N GLY A 273 -8.18 24.47 10.67
CA GLY A 273 -7.56 25.79 10.85
C GLY A 273 -6.85 26.29 9.58
N VAL A 274 -5.65 26.82 9.72
CA VAL A 274 -4.92 27.47 8.62
C VAL A 274 -3.56 26.82 8.40
N THR A 275 -3.28 26.50 7.15
CA THR A 275 -2.00 25.97 6.68
C THR A 275 -1.38 26.95 5.69
N ARG A 276 -0.10 27.22 5.78
CA ARG A 276 0.69 27.94 4.77
C ARG A 276 1.35 26.93 3.86
N GLU A 277 1.36 27.15 2.56
CA GLU A 277 1.99 26.30 1.57
C GLU A 277 2.80 27.14 0.58
N LEU A 278 4.02 26.74 0.28
CA LEU A 278 4.80 27.34 -0.80
C LEU A 278 4.33 26.79 -2.16
N LYS A 279 4.15 27.68 -3.12
CA LYS A 279 3.82 27.36 -4.51
C LYS A 279 4.95 27.75 -5.46
N GLY A 280 5.16 26.98 -6.50
CA GLY A 280 6.24 27.14 -7.48
C GLY A 280 7.54 26.44 -7.07
N VAL A 281 7.55 25.77 -5.94
CA VAL A 281 8.68 24.99 -5.42
C VAL A 281 8.17 23.70 -4.79
N VAL A 282 8.96 22.65 -4.89
CA VAL A 282 8.62 21.32 -4.31
C VAL A 282 9.90 20.61 -3.86
N MET A 283 9.78 19.84 -2.78
CA MET A 283 10.84 18.94 -2.34
C MET A 283 10.80 17.65 -3.13
N VAL A 284 11.95 17.19 -3.61
CA VAL A 284 12.09 15.91 -4.34
C VAL A 284 13.18 15.09 -3.68
N LEU A 285 12.80 14.04 -2.99
CA LEU A 285 13.73 13.12 -2.32
C LEU A 285 14.16 12.03 -3.29
N THR A 286 15.47 11.85 -3.42
CA THR A 286 16.11 10.79 -4.21
C THR A 286 17.19 10.11 -3.37
N GLY A 287 17.63 8.92 -3.75
CA GLY A 287 18.73 8.32 -3.02
C GLY A 287 19.21 6.96 -3.51
N THR A 288 20.39 6.60 -2.99
CA THR A 288 21.01 5.29 -3.16
C THR A 288 21.65 4.86 -1.84
N ASP A 289 22.03 3.60 -1.75
CA ASP A 289 22.97 3.19 -0.71
C ASP A 289 24.42 3.55 -1.09
N ALA A 290 25.35 3.33 -0.17
CA ALA A 290 26.78 3.61 -0.39
C ALA A 290 27.41 2.83 -1.54
N ASN A 291 26.78 1.75 -2.01
CA ASN A 291 27.22 1.00 -3.20
C ASN A 291 26.57 1.53 -4.49
N GLY A 292 25.74 2.57 -4.42
CA GLY A 292 25.02 3.12 -5.55
C GLY A 292 23.76 2.32 -5.93
N VAL A 293 23.30 1.43 -5.05
CA VAL A 293 22.03 0.71 -5.25
C VAL A 293 20.88 1.62 -4.89
N GLN A 294 19.88 1.70 -5.76
CA GLN A 294 18.70 2.54 -5.57
C GLN A 294 17.96 2.18 -4.28
N ILE A 295 17.45 3.19 -3.60
CA ILE A 295 16.55 2.98 -2.46
C ILE A 295 15.16 2.71 -3.02
N GLY A 296 14.64 1.52 -2.76
CA GLY A 296 13.32 1.12 -3.22
C GLY A 296 13.27 -0.33 -3.71
N GLU A 297 12.09 -0.90 -3.70
CA GLU A 297 11.91 -2.34 -3.94
C GLU A 297 11.88 -2.69 -5.42
N PHE A 298 11.10 -1.96 -6.18
CA PHE A 298 10.83 -2.32 -7.56
C PHE A 298 11.20 -1.18 -8.47
N GLY A 299 11.92 -1.44 -9.50
CA GLY A 299 12.23 -0.49 -10.54
C GLY A 299 12.36 0.93 -10.03
N SER A 300 12.75 1.80 -10.80
CA SER A 300 12.94 3.14 -10.27
C SER A 300 12.52 4.18 -11.28
N SER A 301 12.04 5.30 -10.80
CA SER A 301 11.88 6.48 -11.64
C SER A 301 13.21 7.20 -11.90
N GLU A 302 14.33 6.47 -11.90
CA GLU A 302 15.62 7.03 -12.26
C GLU A 302 15.69 7.41 -13.74
N GLY A 303 16.35 8.51 -14.06
CA GLY A 303 16.53 8.98 -15.42
C GLY A 303 16.46 10.50 -15.56
N GLU A 304 16.27 10.98 -16.78
CA GLU A 304 16.04 12.40 -17.02
C GLU A 304 14.68 12.83 -16.48
N LEU A 305 14.66 13.83 -15.60
CA LEU A 305 13.43 14.28 -14.93
C LEU A 305 12.31 14.65 -15.93
N GLU A 306 12.65 15.29 -17.06
CA GLU A 306 11.66 15.66 -18.09
C GLU A 306 10.86 14.46 -18.60
N ARG A 307 11.45 13.25 -18.60
CA ARG A 307 10.88 12.03 -19.19
C ARG A 307 10.37 11.04 -18.14
N ASN A 308 10.90 11.11 -16.92
CA ASN A 308 10.57 10.15 -15.86
C ASN A 308 9.42 10.59 -14.97
N ILE A 309 8.79 11.71 -15.29
CA ILE A 309 7.69 12.28 -14.49
C ILE A 309 6.45 12.44 -15.35
N MET A 310 5.32 11.95 -14.88
CA MET A 310 4.01 12.33 -15.42
C MET A 310 3.57 13.64 -14.77
N TRP A 311 3.96 14.73 -15.40
CA TRP A 311 3.72 16.09 -14.93
C TRP A 311 2.24 16.38 -14.65
N GLY A 312 1.97 17.09 -13.55
CA GLY A 312 0.63 17.51 -13.18
C GLY A 312 -0.28 16.41 -12.63
N ARG A 313 0.24 15.21 -12.42
CA ARG A 313 -0.50 14.17 -11.68
C ARG A 313 -0.51 14.47 -10.19
N PRO A 314 -1.47 13.97 -9.42
CA PRO A 314 -1.61 14.31 -8.00
C PRO A 314 -0.32 14.16 -7.19
N GLY A 315 0.42 13.07 -7.40
CA GLY A 315 1.66 12.78 -6.70
C GLY A 315 2.93 13.27 -7.38
N ALA A 316 2.84 13.84 -8.57
CA ALA A 316 4.00 14.32 -9.34
C ALA A 316 4.22 15.82 -9.15
N PRO A 317 5.42 16.33 -9.46
CA PRO A 317 5.65 17.75 -9.64
C PRO A 317 4.77 18.34 -10.75
N ASP A 318 4.44 19.62 -10.61
CA ASP A 318 3.80 20.38 -11.68
C ASP A 318 4.86 20.98 -12.59
N LYS A 319 4.59 21.04 -13.90
CA LYS A 319 5.56 21.59 -14.84
C LYS A 319 5.76 23.09 -14.59
N GLY A 320 7.00 23.50 -14.40
CA GLY A 320 7.36 24.87 -14.07
C GLY A 320 7.77 25.08 -12.59
N GLU A 321 7.61 24.10 -11.73
CA GLU A 321 8.07 24.18 -10.35
C GLU A 321 9.60 24.06 -10.26
N ILE A 322 10.18 24.74 -9.29
CA ILE A 322 11.59 24.58 -8.90
C ILE A 322 11.69 23.39 -7.96
N PHE A 323 12.61 22.45 -8.20
CA PHE A 323 12.83 21.35 -7.28
C PHE A 323 13.97 21.68 -6.33
N ILE A 324 13.73 21.49 -5.05
CA ILE A 324 14.78 21.31 -4.05
C ILE A 324 15.00 19.80 -4.00
N LYS A 325 15.93 19.33 -4.82
CA LYS A 325 16.25 17.92 -4.95
C LYS A 325 17.28 17.53 -3.89
N GLY A 326 16.91 16.59 -3.03
CA GLY A 326 17.81 15.96 -2.07
C GLY A 326 18.22 14.58 -2.56
N GLN A 327 19.52 14.32 -2.66
CA GLN A 327 20.05 12.98 -2.86
C GLN A 327 20.63 12.50 -1.54
N VAL A 328 20.01 11.47 -0.96
CA VAL A 328 20.45 10.87 0.29
C VAL A 328 21.21 9.59 -0.01
N THR A 329 22.38 9.43 0.59
CA THR A 329 23.16 8.19 0.56
C THR A 329 23.04 7.52 1.92
N ILE A 330 22.50 6.31 1.95
CA ILE A 330 22.40 5.49 3.17
C ILE A 330 23.48 4.41 3.21
N LYS A 331 23.69 3.81 4.37
CA LYS A 331 24.65 2.73 4.56
C LYS A 331 24.40 1.59 3.57
N ALA A 332 25.50 0.98 3.12
CA ALA A 332 25.45 -0.16 2.19
C ALA A 332 24.55 -1.28 2.69
N GLY A 333 23.69 -1.80 1.82
CA GLY A 333 22.78 -2.88 2.12
C GLY A 333 21.53 -2.49 2.91
N ALA A 334 21.35 -1.21 3.26
CA ALA A 334 20.14 -0.72 3.96
C ALA A 334 19.07 -0.16 3.00
N ASN A 335 19.28 -0.26 1.69
CA ASN A 335 18.43 0.34 0.65
C ASN A 335 17.04 -0.30 0.54
N MET A 336 16.91 -1.57 0.92
CA MET A 336 15.66 -2.33 0.88
C MET A 336 15.01 -2.50 2.25
N GLU A 337 15.73 -2.18 3.31
CA GLU A 337 15.26 -2.35 4.67
C GLU A 337 14.51 -1.10 5.15
N ARG A 338 13.41 -1.29 5.85
CA ARG A 338 12.59 -0.23 6.42
C ARG A 338 13.39 0.90 7.10
N PRO A 339 14.39 0.61 7.96
CA PRO A 339 15.14 1.66 8.64
C PRO A 339 15.88 2.61 7.70
N GLY A 340 16.41 2.09 6.58
CA GLY A 340 17.17 2.90 5.62
C GLY A 340 16.30 3.94 4.89
N PRO A 341 15.24 3.56 4.20
CA PRO A 341 14.29 4.49 3.61
C PRO A 341 13.71 5.49 4.62
N LEU A 342 13.38 5.04 5.83
CA LEU A 342 12.89 5.90 6.90
C LEU A 342 13.92 6.95 7.32
N ALA A 343 15.18 6.55 7.48
CA ALA A 343 16.28 7.46 7.82
C ALA A 343 16.49 8.50 6.71
N ALA A 344 16.41 8.09 5.43
CA ALA A 344 16.51 9.02 4.31
C ALA A 344 15.41 10.08 4.33
N HIS A 345 14.16 9.68 4.58
CA HIS A 345 13.03 10.59 4.71
C HIS A 345 13.18 11.56 5.89
N LYS A 346 13.62 11.07 7.05
CA LYS A 346 13.84 11.91 8.24
C LYS A 346 14.98 12.91 8.04
N ALA A 347 16.10 12.47 7.47
CA ALA A 347 17.21 13.36 7.17
C ALA A 347 16.80 14.45 6.18
N PHE A 348 16.04 14.11 5.17
CA PHE A 348 15.54 15.09 4.21
C PHE A 348 14.50 16.05 4.82
N ASP A 349 13.64 15.55 5.71
CA ASP A 349 12.67 16.37 6.41
C ASP A 349 13.31 17.36 7.39
N HIS A 350 14.52 17.05 7.88
CA HIS A 350 15.32 18.01 8.65
C HIS A 350 15.55 19.32 7.88
N ILE A 351 15.79 19.20 6.56
CA ILE A 351 15.95 20.35 5.66
C ILE A 351 14.61 21.07 5.45
N THR A 352 13.55 20.30 5.22
CA THR A 352 12.21 20.83 5.02
C THR A 352 11.70 21.57 6.26
N GLU A 353 12.04 21.07 7.46
CA GLU A 353 11.69 21.70 8.73
C GLU A 353 12.33 23.10 8.90
N GLU A 354 13.54 23.29 8.38
CA GLU A 354 14.17 24.62 8.38
C GLU A 354 13.40 25.60 7.46
N ILE A 355 12.93 25.10 6.30
CA ILE A 355 12.11 25.91 5.39
C ILE A 355 10.73 26.21 6.01
N ARG A 356 10.11 25.25 6.71
CA ARG A 356 8.85 25.47 7.44
C ARG A 356 8.98 26.56 8.48
N LYS A 357 10.11 26.60 9.23
CA LYS A 357 10.40 27.67 10.20
C LYS A 357 10.46 29.02 9.52
N ALA A 358 11.17 29.12 8.39
CA ALA A 358 11.23 30.35 7.61
C ALA A 358 9.85 30.78 7.10
N LEU A 359 9.01 29.83 6.67
CA LEU A 359 7.63 30.11 6.23
C LEU A 359 6.72 30.59 7.38
N LYS A 360 6.93 30.10 8.60
CA LYS A 360 6.22 30.61 9.80
C LYS A 360 6.56 32.05 10.12
N GLU A 361 7.80 32.47 9.86
CA GLU A 361 8.28 33.83 10.14
C GLU A 361 7.81 34.87 9.12
N VAL A 362 7.17 34.48 8.03
CA VAL A 362 6.63 35.41 7.03
C VAL A 362 5.46 36.19 7.61
N GLU A 363 5.62 37.50 7.81
CA GLU A 363 4.58 38.39 8.30
C GLU A 363 3.84 39.14 7.17
N ASP A 364 4.42 39.18 5.96
CA ASP A 364 3.88 39.93 4.84
C ASP A 364 2.75 39.14 4.12
N GLU A 365 1.53 39.38 4.52
CA GLU A 365 0.33 38.80 3.89
C GLU A 365 0.14 39.19 2.41
N SER A 366 0.85 40.20 1.92
CA SER A 366 0.80 40.57 0.48
C SER A 366 1.47 39.51 -0.43
N LEU A 367 2.25 38.60 0.17
CA LEU A 367 2.88 37.47 -0.53
C LEU A 367 1.90 36.30 -0.76
N VAL A 368 0.73 36.34 -0.15
CA VAL A 368 -0.33 35.33 -0.38
C VAL A 368 -0.95 35.57 -1.76
N VAL A 369 -0.71 34.68 -2.68
CA VAL A 369 -1.19 34.78 -4.06
C VAL A 369 -2.52 34.05 -4.30
N GLY A 370 -3.01 33.36 -3.31
CA GLY A 370 -4.30 32.66 -3.34
C GLY A 370 -4.52 31.85 -2.08
N ASP A 371 -5.72 31.37 -1.92
CA ASP A 371 -6.07 30.43 -0.86
C ASP A 371 -7.06 29.38 -1.35
N ILE A 372 -7.13 28.27 -0.65
CA ILE A 372 -8.14 27.22 -0.83
C ILE A 372 -8.81 27.04 0.53
N ASN A 373 -10.14 27.01 0.53
CA ASN A 373 -10.92 26.65 1.70
C ASN A 373 -11.63 25.33 1.42
N ILE A 374 -11.31 24.31 2.23
CA ILE A 374 -11.93 22.99 2.16
C ILE A 374 -12.85 22.88 3.37
N GLU A 375 -14.14 22.72 3.12
CA GLU A 375 -15.15 22.56 4.15
C GLU A 375 -15.62 21.10 4.19
N GLN A 376 -15.60 20.51 5.35
CA GLN A 376 -16.11 19.16 5.57
C GLN A 376 -17.53 19.23 6.07
N TYR A 377 -18.43 18.59 5.35
CA TYR A 377 -19.84 18.42 5.73
C TYR A 377 -20.18 16.94 5.93
N ARG A 378 -21.17 16.69 6.76
CA ARG A 378 -21.92 15.44 6.79
C ARG A 378 -23.28 15.71 6.15
N HIS A 379 -23.81 14.70 5.48
CA HIS A 379 -25.10 14.77 4.80
C HIS A 379 -26.06 13.72 5.41
N PRO A 380 -26.65 14.00 6.60
CA PRO A 380 -27.53 13.06 7.29
C PRO A 380 -28.71 12.66 6.40
N GLY A 381 -28.97 11.38 6.27
CA GLY A 381 -30.02 10.84 5.39
C GLY A 381 -29.51 10.32 4.05
N ASN A 382 -28.31 10.71 3.63
CA ASN A 382 -27.64 10.13 2.48
C ASN A 382 -26.94 8.81 2.86
N LYS A 383 -26.62 8.02 1.84
CA LYS A 383 -25.86 6.78 2.00
C LYS A 383 -24.47 7.07 2.55
N LYS A 384 -24.12 6.37 3.64
CA LYS A 384 -22.82 6.53 4.30
C LYS A 384 -21.73 5.83 3.51
N VAL A 385 -20.72 6.57 3.12
CA VAL A 385 -19.59 6.07 2.34
C VAL A 385 -18.30 6.19 3.15
N LEU A 386 -17.46 5.14 3.06
CA LEU A 386 -16.15 5.09 3.67
C LEU A 386 -15.08 4.85 2.58
N ILE A 387 -14.01 5.62 2.62
CA ILE A 387 -12.80 5.32 1.85
C ILE A 387 -11.90 4.45 2.72
N VAL A 388 -11.49 3.29 2.22
CA VAL A 388 -10.52 2.40 2.86
C VAL A 388 -9.24 2.44 2.02
N LYS A 389 -8.17 3.00 2.57
CA LYS A 389 -6.87 3.06 1.91
C LYS A 389 -5.93 2.03 2.53
N GLU A 390 -5.63 0.99 1.76
CA GLU A 390 -4.54 0.10 2.10
C GLU A 390 -3.23 0.79 1.78
N ILE A 391 -2.51 1.18 2.81
CA ILE A 391 -1.18 1.74 2.73
C ILE A 391 -0.16 0.68 3.13
N MET A 392 0.96 0.63 2.44
CA MET A 392 1.97 -0.38 2.71
C MET A 392 2.50 -0.22 4.12
N GLY A 393 2.43 -1.30 4.87
CA GLY A 393 2.86 -1.33 6.24
C GLY A 393 4.11 -2.17 6.41
N GLN A 394 3.94 -3.35 6.92
CA GLN A 394 5.01 -4.27 7.19
C GLN A 394 5.46 -4.96 5.90
N GLY A 395 6.49 -4.57 5.36
CA GLY A 395 7.18 -5.19 4.25
C GLY A 395 8.62 -4.78 4.34
N ALA A 396 9.44 -5.24 3.47
CA ALA A 396 10.87 -4.94 3.52
C ALA A 396 11.15 -3.44 3.62
N MET A 397 10.16 -2.54 3.35
CA MET A 397 10.54 -1.17 3.12
C MET A 397 9.54 -0.07 3.36
N HIS A 398 8.29 -0.38 3.60
CA HIS A 398 7.29 0.63 3.31
C HIS A 398 6.37 0.87 4.49
N ASP A 399 6.78 1.82 5.30
CA ASP A 399 5.90 2.42 6.29
C ASP A 399 5.56 3.83 5.87
N ASN A 400 4.29 4.17 5.92
CA ASN A 400 3.87 5.55 5.89
C ASN A 400 3.85 6.10 7.32
N LEU A 401 4.27 7.34 7.49
CA LEU A 401 4.15 8.04 8.76
C LEU A 401 2.81 8.76 8.82
N ILE A 402 2.08 8.57 9.91
CA ILE A 402 0.71 9.07 10.07
C ILE A 402 0.67 10.12 11.17
N LEU A 403 -0.13 11.16 10.92
CA LEU A 403 -0.41 12.25 11.85
C LEU A 403 0.86 12.94 12.40
N PRO A 404 1.67 13.53 11.52
CA PRO A 404 2.79 14.36 11.94
C PRO A 404 2.32 15.64 12.66
N VAL A 405 3.27 16.34 13.29
CA VAL A 405 2.97 17.63 13.92
C VAL A 405 2.76 18.74 12.89
N GLU A 406 3.55 18.71 11.82
CA GLU A 406 3.45 19.65 10.69
C GLU A 406 3.02 18.91 9.41
N PRO A 407 2.33 19.57 8.47
CA PRO A 407 1.92 18.96 7.21
C PRO A 407 3.08 18.25 6.51
N VAL A 408 2.87 16.98 6.18
CA VAL A 408 3.87 16.13 5.49
C VAL A 408 5.20 15.99 6.26
N GLY A 409 5.27 16.34 7.53
CA GLY A 409 6.46 16.19 8.35
C GLY A 409 6.68 14.77 8.86
N THR A 410 7.88 14.52 9.38
CA THR A 410 8.18 13.25 10.06
C THR A 410 8.12 13.39 11.59
N LEU A 411 8.30 14.60 12.09
CA LEU A 411 8.31 14.87 13.52
C LEU A 411 6.95 14.55 14.16
N GLY A 412 6.98 13.73 15.21
CA GLY A 412 5.78 13.33 15.96
C GLY A 412 4.93 12.25 15.30
N ALA A 413 5.11 12.01 14.01
CA ALA A 413 4.39 10.97 13.27
C ALA A 413 4.79 9.55 13.70
N LYS A 414 3.88 8.61 13.51
CA LYS A 414 4.09 7.18 13.80
C LYS A 414 4.01 6.36 12.52
N PRO A 415 4.94 5.43 12.29
CA PRO A 415 4.78 4.44 11.22
C PRO A 415 3.51 3.62 11.45
N ASN A 416 2.76 3.32 10.37
CA ASN A 416 1.54 2.53 10.51
C ASN A 416 1.80 1.10 11.04
N VAL A 417 3.00 0.58 10.88
CA VAL A 417 3.40 -0.70 11.47
C VAL A 417 3.46 -0.64 13.00
N ASP A 418 3.83 0.50 13.58
CA ASP A 418 3.80 0.72 15.03
C ASP A 418 2.35 0.74 15.57
N LEU A 419 1.38 0.97 14.71
CA LEU A 419 -0.04 0.84 14.98
C LEU A 419 -0.56 -0.60 14.76
N GLY A 420 0.32 -1.56 14.50
CA GLY A 420 -0.02 -2.96 14.26
C GLY A 420 -0.76 -3.19 12.95
N ASN A 421 -0.66 -2.30 11.97
CA ASN A 421 -1.41 -2.30 10.70
C ASN A 421 -2.94 -2.30 10.86
N LEU A 422 -3.45 -2.12 12.08
CA LEU A 422 -4.88 -2.04 12.35
C LEU A 422 -5.50 -0.80 11.71
N PRO A 423 -6.80 -0.84 11.38
CA PRO A 423 -7.48 0.30 10.81
C PRO A 423 -7.41 1.55 11.70
N VAL A 424 -6.99 2.67 11.12
CA VAL A 424 -6.93 3.99 11.76
C VAL A 424 -7.81 4.95 10.98
N MET A 425 -8.78 5.54 11.66
CA MET A 425 -9.69 6.50 11.04
C MET A 425 -9.07 7.90 11.04
N LEU A 426 -9.04 8.53 9.87
CA LEU A 426 -8.71 9.95 9.68
C LEU A 426 -9.94 10.71 9.17
N ALA A 427 -10.02 11.97 9.55
CA ALA A 427 -10.92 12.87 8.85
C ALA A 427 -10.40 13.12 7.42
N PRO A 428 -11.27 13.32 6.44
CA PRO A 428 -10.84 13.64 5.08
C PRO A 428 -9.89 14.84 5.01
N THR A 429 -10.13 15.86 5.82
CA THR A 429 -9.28 17.04 5.90
C THR A 429 -7.91 16.78 6.53
N GLU A 430 -7.76 15.77 7.42
CA GLU A 430 -6.45 15.38 7.93
C GLU A 430 -5.56 14.82 6.81
N VAL A 431 -6.14 14.02 5.90
CA VAL A 431 -5.42 13.52 4.73
C VAL A 431 -4.98 14.69 3.83
N LEU A 432 -5.91 15.61 3.52
CA LEU A 432 -5.66 16.75 2.63
C LEU A 432 -4.76 17.84 3.24
N ASP A 433 -4.52 17.80 4.55
CA ASP A 433 -3.61 18.71 5.25
C ASP A 433 -2.23 18.07 5.53
N GLY A 434 -1.89 17.01 4.82
CA GLY A 434 -0.59 16.36 4.97
C GLY A 434 -0.47 15.48 6.22
N GLY A 435 -1.57 14.86 6.64
CA GLY A 435 -1.60 13.89 7.73
C GLY A 435 -0.88 12.57 7.42
N ILE A 436 -0.36 12.41 6.22
CA ILE A 436 0.40 11.24 5.78
C ILE A 436 1.70 11.69 5.14
N HIS A 437 2.82 11.19 5.66
CA HIS A 437 4.13 11.27 5.04
C HIS A 437 4.43 9.91 4.40
N ALA A 438 4.49 9.86 3.09
CA ALA A 438 4.66 8.60 2.37
C ALA A 438 6.11 8.12 2.42
N LEU A 439 6.30 6.88 2.85
CA LEU A 439 7.58 6.17 2.81
C LEU A 439 7.59 5.08 1.73
N THR A 440 6.54 5.03 0.93
CA THR A 440 6.32 4.00 -0.08
C THR A 440 7.41 4.02 -1.14
N CYS A 441 7.71 2.85 -1.65
CA CYS A 441 8.63 2.67 -2.77
C CYS A 441 8.08 3.34 -4.03
N ILE A 442 8.81 4.28 -4.54
CA ILE A 442 8.51 4.92 -5.81
C ILE A 442 9.17 4.12 -6.93
N GLY A 443 8.41 3.40 -7.64
CA GLY A 443 8.83 2.59 -8.75
C GLY A 443 7.62 2.14 -9.53
N PRO A 444 7.65 1.08 -10.30
CA PRO A 444 6.48 0.56 -11.00
C PRO A 444 5.34 0.20 -10.06
N ALA A 445 5.68 -0.27 -8.87
CA ALA A 445 4.71 -0.81 -7.92
C ALA A 445 4.02 0.25 -7.08
N SER A 446 4.74 1.24 -6.59
CA SER A 446 4.20 2.21 -5.63
C SER A 446 4.22 3.61 -6.19
N LYS A 447 3.13 4.33 -6.09
CA LYS A 447 2.92 5.56 -6.84
C LYS A 447 2.34 6.70 -6.02
N GLU A 448 1.92 6.44 -4.80
CA GLU A 448 1.32 7.45 -3.95
C GLU A 448 2.42 8.11 -3.10
N THR A 449 2.85 9.29 -3.51
CA THR A 449 3.81 10.14 -2.79
C THR A 449 3.11 10.92 -1.67
N SER A 450 3.88 11.57 -0.80
CA SER A 450 3.33 12.51 0.19
C SER A 450 2.47 13.59 -0.45
N ARG A 451 2.88 14.07 -1.63
CA ARG A 451 2.09 15.04 -2.40
C ARG A 451 0.79 14.47 -2.93
N HIS A 452 0.76 13.17 -3.27
CA HIS A 452 -0.47 12.50 -3.68
C HIS A 452 -1.51 12.55 -2.57
N TYR A 453 -1.15 12.18 -1.34
CA TYR A 453 -2.06 12.25 -0.19
C TYR A 453 -2.51 13.68 0.11
N TYR A 454 -1.59 14.63 0.02
CA TYR A 454 -1.90 16.05 0.19
C TYR A 454 -2.91 16.60 -0.85
N ARG A 455 -2.99 15.95 -2.01
CA ARG A 455 -3.90 16.29 -3.12
C ARG A 455 -4.87 15.15 -3.44
N GLU A 456 -5.16 14.29 -2.49
CA GLU A 456 -5.82 13.00 -2.71
C GLU A 456 -7.14 13.15 -3.49
N PRO A 457 -7.21 12.68 -4.76
CA PRO A 457 -8.33 13.00 -5.63
C PRO A 457 -9.62 12.27 -5.23
N LEU A 458 -9.54 11.04 -4.69
CA LEU A 458 -10.73 10.31 -4.25
C LEU A 458 -11.38 10.99 -3.04
N VAL A 459 -10.57 11.50 -2.13
CA VAL A 459 -11.06 12.24 -0.96
C VAL A 459 -11.71 13.55 -1.40
N LEU A 460 -11.06 14.30 -2.31
CA LEU A 460 -11.61 15.55 -2.84
C LEU A 460 -12.94 15.35 -3.57
N GLU A 461 -13.02 14.36 -4.48
CA GLU A 461 -14.24 14.09 -5.24
C GLU A 461 -15.37 13.55 -4.33
N ALA A 462 -15.04 12.71 -3.34
CA ALA A 462 -16.03 12.19 -2.40
C ALA A 462 -16.56 13.27 -1.43
N MET A 463 -15.71 14.23 -1.02
CA MET A 463 -16.16 15.39 -0.22
C MET A 463 -17.04 16.36 -1.02
N ALA A 464 -16.82 16.45 -2.33
CA ALA A 464 -17.60 17.30 -3.23
C ALA A 464 -18.93 16.66 -3.68
N ASP A 465 -19.14 15.38 -3.42
CA ASP A 465 -20.34 14.64 -3.85
C ASP A 465 -21.45 14.78 -2.79
N GLU A 466 -22.39 15.67 -3.04
CA GLU A 466 -23.54 15.93 -2.15
C GLU A 466 -24.57 14.79 -2.08
N GLU A 467 -24.46 13.76 -2.93
CA GLU A 467 -25.38 12.62 -2.94
C GLU A 467 -24.98 11.52 -1.95
N ILE A 468 -23.80 11.61 -1.35
CA ILE A 468 -23.28 10.66 -0.36
C ILE A 468 -22.99 11.36 0.97
N ASP A 469 -22.88 10.58 2.04
CA ASP A 469 -22.40 11.05 3.35
C ASP A 469 -21.01 10.45 3.61
N LEU A 470 -19.93 11.15 3.23
CA LEU A 470 -18.57 10.69 3.47
C LEU A 470 -18.26 10.68 4.97
N VAL A 471 -18.08 9.50 5.53
CA VAL A 471 -17.83 9.29 6.96
C VAL A 471 -16.38 9.60 7.34
N GLY A 472 -15.43 9.19 6.51
CA GLY A 472 -14.01 9.39 6.77
C GLY A 472 -13.14 8.57 5.83
N VAL A 473 -11.84 8.53 6.17
CA VAL A 473 -10.82 7.74 5.48
C VAL A 473 -10.22 6.76 6.48
N LEU A 474 -10.37 5.47 6.22
CA LEU A 474 -9.84 4.39 7.03
C LEU A 474 -8.51 3.93 6.43
N LEU A 475 -7.41 4.27 7.09
CA LEU A 475 -6.09 3.77 6.70
C LEU A 475 -5.89 2.38 7.27
N VAL A 476 -5.31 1.49 6.50
CA VAL A 476 -5.02 0.11 6.91
C VAL A 476 -3.68 -0.33 6.34
N GLY A 477 -2.86 -0.97 7.15
CA GLY A 477 -1.59 -1.50 6.71
C GLY A 477 -1.72 -2.89 6.09
N SER A 478 -0.63 -3.33 5.46
CA SER A 478 -0.52 -4.65 4.82
C SER A 478 0.56 -5.49 5.53
N PRO A 479 0.18 -6.34 6.51
CA PRO A 479 1.12 -7.24 7.16
C PRO A 479 1.72 -8.26 6.20
N GLN A 480 2.84 -8.87 6.55
CA GLN A 480 3.44 -9.91 5.72
C GLN A 480 2.75 -11.27 5.85
N ALA A 481 2.42 -11.67 7.07
CA ALA A 481 1.81 -12.96 7.33
C ALA A 481 0.32 -12.99 6.96
N ASN A 482 -0.14 -14.02 6.26
CA ASN A 482 -1.54 -14.16 5.85
C ASN A 482 -2.51 -14.12 7.02
N SER A 483 -2.17 -14.78 8.13
CA SER A 483 -3.02 -14.78 9.33
C SER A 483 -3.24 -13.37 9.88
N GLU A 484 -2.22 -12.52 9.79
CA GLU A 484 -2.30 -11.11 10.19
C GLU A 484 -3.08 -10.28 9.17
N LYS A 485 -2.86 -10.52 7.86
CA LYS A 485 -3.66 -9.91 6.79
C LYS A 485 -5.15 -10.12 6.99
N PHE A 486 -5.55 -11.37 7.17
CA PHE A 486 -6.96 -11.72 7.40
C PHE A 486 -7.50 -11.19 8.72
N TYR A 487 -6.68 -11.11 9.75
CA TYR A 487 -7.08 -10.48 11.00
C TYR A 487 -7.37 -8.98 10.81
N VAL A 488 -6.47 -8.27 10.12
CA VAL A 488 -6.65 -6.85 9.81
C VAL A 488 -7.90 -6.62 8.95
N SER A 489 -8.13 -7.46 7.92
CA SER A 489 -9.33 -7.39 7.08
C SER A 489 -10.62 -7.60 7.88
N LYS A 490 -10.63 -8.54 8.83
CA LYS A 490 -11.75 -8.71 9.75
C LYS A 490 -11.99 -7.46 10.60
N ARG A 491 -10.93 -6.78 11.03
CA ARG A 491 -11.06 -5.50 11.76
C ARG A 491 -11.66 -4.40 10.88
N VAL A 492 -11.29 -4.33 9.60
CA VAL A 492 -11.94 -3.43 8.62
C VAL A 492 -13.45 -3.72 8.57
N GLY A 493 -13.83 -4.99 8.35
CA GLY A 493 -15.23 -5.38 8.31
C GLY A 493 -16.01 -5.03 9.58
N MET A 494 -15.44 -5.29 10.76
CA MET A 494 -16.05 -4.94 12.06
C MET A 494 -16.19 -3.42 12.23
N THR A 495 -15.24 -2.63 11.75
CA THR A 495 -15.30 -1.17 11.80
C THR A 495 -16.43 -0.65 10.92
N ILE A 496 -16.56 -1.17 9.70
CA ILE A 496 -17.64 -0.83 8.76
C ILE A 496 -19.01 -1.15 9.35
N GLU A 497 -19.15 -2.32 9.97
CA GLU A 497 -20.37 -2.75 10.66
C GLU A 497 -20.72 -1.80 11.83
N ALA A 498 -19.73 -1.47 12.68
CA ALA A 498 -19.92 -0.56 13.81
C ALA A 498 -20.30 0.87 13.40
N MET A 499 -19.88 1.31 12.22
CA MET A 499 -20.16 2.64 11.68
C MET A 499 -21.43 2.69 10.83
N ASP A 500 -22.08 1.54 10.58
CA ASP A 500 -23.28 1.42 9.77
C ASP A 500 -23.08 2.03 8.37
N ILE A 501 -22.06 1.55 7.64
CA ILE A 501 -21.66 2.00 6.32
C ILE A 501 -22.50 1.34 5.23
N ASP A 502 -22.97 2.10 4.26
CA ASP A 502 -23.74 1.60 3.10
C ASP A 502 -22.85 1.24 1.91
N GLY A 503 -21.73 1.94 1.75
CA GLY A 503 -20.81 1.74 0.63
C GLY A 503 -19.36 2.05 0.99
N ALA A 504 -18.42 1.34 0.36
CA ALA A 504 -17.00 1.57 0.56
C ALA A 504 -16.22 1.56 -0.76
N ILE A 505 -15.16 2.38 -0.82
CA ILE A 505 -14.16 2.32 -1.88
C ILE A 505 -12.85 1.90 -1.25
N VAL A 506 -12.28 0.79 -1.73
CA VAL A 506 -11.02 0.24 -1.24
C VAL A 506 -9.93 0.53 -2.25
N THR A 507 -8.85 1.18 -1.83
CA THR A 507 -7.67 1.42 -2.67
C THR A 507 -6.47 0.65 -2.16
N THR A 508 -5.51 0.33 -3.02
CA THR A 508 -4.23 -0.27 -2.64
C THR A 508 -3.08 0.43 -3.33
N GLU A 509 -1.98 0.61 -2.63
CA GLU A 509 -0.72 1.14 -3.16
C GLU A 509 0.15 0.07 -3.80
N GLY A 510 -0.09 -1.20 -3.48
CA GLY A 510 0.73 -2.32 -3.90
C GLY A 510 0.06 -3.24 -4.92
N PHE A 511 0.80 -4.26 -5.30
CA PHE A 511 0.30 -5.39 -6.10
C PHE A 511 0.93 -6.70 -5.58
N GLY A 512 0.60 -7.83 -6.20
CA GLY A 512 1.12 -9.12 -5.74
C GLY A 512 0.64 -9.44 -4.32
N ASN A 513 1.55 -9.41 -3.36
CA ASN A 513 1.26 -9.68 -1.96
C ASN A 513 0.17 -8.75 -1.36
N ASN A 514 0.15 -7.49 -1.75
CA ASN A 514 -0.87 -6.54 -1.29
C ASN A 514 -2.26 -6.83 -1.84
N HIS A 515 -2.37 -7.49 -2.98
CA HIS A 515 -3.68 -7.89 -3.51
C HIS A 515 -4.42 -8.90 -2.64
N ILE A 516 -3.71 -9.62 -1.76
CA ILE A 516 -4.33 -10.55 -0.80
C ILE A 516 -5.09 -9.76 0.25
N ASP A 517 -4.48 -8.73 0.82
CA ASP A 517 -5.15 -7.82 1.76
C ASP A 517 -6.30 -7.11 1.07
N PHE A 518 -6.03 -6.53 -0.08
CA PHE A 518 -7.00 -5.80 -0.88
C PHE A 518 -8.25 -6.65 -1.19
N ALA A 519 -8.07 -7.87 -1.66
CA ALA A 519 -9.17 -8.80 -1.91
C ALA A 519 -9.90 -9.17 -0.62
N SER A 520 -9.15 -9.43 0.47
CA SER A 520 -9.74 -9.77 1.76
C SER A 520 -10.51 -8.61 2.39
N HIS A 521 -10.04 -7.36 2.22
CA HIS A 521 -10.80 -6.18 2.66
C HIS A 521 -12.14 -6.08 1.91
N ILE A 522 -12.12 -6.24 0.59
CA ILE A 522 -13.35 -6.23 -0.23
C ILE A 522 -14.29 -7.36 0.18
N GLU A 523 -13.77 -8.55 0.45
CA GLU A 523 -14.54 -9.69 0.91
C GLU A 523 -15.22 -9.43 2.26
N GLU A 524 -14.48 -8.94 3.24
CA GLU A 524 -15.00 -8.66 4.57
C GLU A 524 -16.04 -7.53 4.58
N ILE A 525 -15.92 -6.58 3.66
CA ILE A 525 -16.92 -5.54 3.43
C ILE A 525 -18.17 -6.13 2.76
N GLY A 526 -17.99 -6.85 1.66
CA GLY A 526 -19.06 -7.41 0.87
C GLY A 526 -19.90 -8.47 1.61
N LYS A 527 -19.27 -9.31 2.44
CA LYS A 527 -19.96 -10.28 3.31
C LYS A 527 -20.97 -9.66 4.26
N ARG A 528 -20.83 -8.37 4.56
CA ARG A 528 -21.76 -7.60 5.42
C ARG A 528 -22.88 -6.92 4.63
N GLY A 529 -22.97 -7.20 3.33
CA GLY A 529 -23.99 -6.62 2.46
C GLY A 529 -23.73 -5.17 2.06
N VAL A 530 -22.52 -4.67 2.28
CA VAL A 530 -22.09 -3.31 1.93
C VAL A 530 -21.62 -3.29 0.48
N SER A 531 -22.06 -2.30 -0.29
CA SER A 531 -21.57 -2.09 -1.66
C SER A 531 -20.10 -1.74 -1.65
N VAL A 532 -19.28 -2.36 -2.51
CA VAL A 532 -17.84 -2.13 -2.51
C VAL A 532 -17.27 -2.00 -3.91
N VAL A 533 -16.38 -1.01 -4.09
CA VAL A 533 -15.60 -0.81 -5.30
C VAL A 533 -14.12 -0.90 -4.94
N GLY A 534 -13.38 -1.69 -5.68
CA GLY A 534 -11.92 -1.77 -5.56
C GLY A 534 -11.22 -0.88 -6.57
N MET A 535 -10.11 -0.26 -6.16
CA MET A 535 -9.23 0.52 -7.03
C MET A 535 -7.81 0.00 -6.93
N THR A 536 -7.24 -0.43 -8.04
CA THR A 536 -5.88 -0.94 -8.12
C THR A 536 -5.29 -0.59 -9.48
N TYR A 537 -3.98 -0.64 -9.61
CA TYR A 537 -3.31 -0.48 -10.88
C TYR A 537 -2.94 -1.83 -11.53
N SER A 538 -3.70 -2.86 -11.24
CA SER A 538 -3.58 -4.15 -11.91
C SER A 538 -3.68 -3.98 -13.42
N ALA A 539 -2.55 -4.20 -14.07
CA ALA A 539 -2.40 -4.12 -15.50
C ALA A 539 -2.14 -5.53 -16.08
N VAL A 540 -1.62 -5.61 -17.28
CA VAL A 540 -1.27 -6.91 -17.89
C VAL A 540 -0.33 -7.72 -17.02
N GLN A 541 0.67 -7.07 -16.41
CA GLN A 541 1.65 -7.72 -15.55
C GLN A 541 1.19 -7.83 -14.10
N GLY A 542 0.50 -6.81 -13.60
CA GLY A 542 0.00 -6.74 -12.24
C GLY A 542 -1.45 -7.21 -12.11
N ALA A 543 -1.89 -8.18 -12.91
CA ALA A 543 -3.23 -8.74 -12.79
C ALA A 543 -3.50 -9.23 -11.36
N LEU A 544 -4.75 -9.13 -10.90
CA LEU A 544 -5.14 -9.55 -9.57
C LEU A 544 -4.76 -11.00 -9.31
N VAL A 545 -3.91 -11.22 -8.32
CA VAL A 545 -3.43 -12.57 -7.97
C VAL A 545 -4.49 -13.39 -7.27
N VAL A 546 -5.36 -12.73 -6.53
CA VAL A 546 -6.50 -13.35 -5.83
C VAL A 546 -7.78 -12.60 -6.14
N GLY A 547 -8.91 -13.24 -5.92
CA GLY A 547 -10.19 -12.60 -6.08
C GLY A 547 -11.28 -13.39 -5.38
N ASN A 548 -12.42 -12.75 -5.18
CA ASN A 548 -13.60 -13.34 -4.55
C ASN A 548 -14.89 -12.85 -5.23
N GLU A 549 -16.01 -13.36 -4.80
CA GLU A 549 -17.31 -13.05 -5.37
C GLU A 549 -17.75 -11.59 -5.22
N TYR A 550 -17.16 -10.85 -4.25
CA TYR A 550 -17.50 -9.46 -3.96
C TYR A 550 -16.70 -8.46 -4.82
N MET A 551 -15.66 -8.90 -5.52
CA MET A 551 -14.89 -8.08 -6.44
C MET A 551 -15.61 -7.89 -7.77
N THR A 552 -16.80 -7.31 -7.72
CA THR A 552 -17.70 -7.13 -8.89
C THR A 552 -17.49 -5.79 -9.59
N ALA A 553 -16.97 -4.80 -8.88
CA ALA A 553 -16.71 -3.46 -9.40
C ALA A 553 -15.26 -3.05 -9.13
N MET A 554 -14.50 -2.90 -10.19
CA MET A 554 -13.06 -2.62 -10.11
C MET A 554 -12.67 -1.47 -11.03
N VAL A 555 -11.81 -0.58 -10.54
CA VAL A 555 -11.18 0.50 -11.32
C VAL A 555 -9.69 0.20 -11.45
N ASP A 556 -9.19 0.21 -12.67
CA ASP A 556 -7.77 0.06 -12.96
C ASP A 556 -7.12 1.46 -13.11
N ASN A 557 -6.21 1.78 -12.19
CA ASN A 557 -5.51 3.07 -12.15
C ASN A 557 -4.37 3.17 -13.16
N ASN A 558 -3.91 2.07 -13.75
CA ASN A 558 -2.83 2.08 -14.72
C ASN A 558 -3.21 2.93 -15.95
N LYS A 559 -2.31 3.81 -16.37
CA LYS A 559 -2.51 4.72 -17.48
C LYS A 559 -1.79 4.30 -18.75
N SER A 560 -0.98 3.24 -18.73
CA SER A 560 -0.28 2.75 -19.91
C SER A 560 -1.26 2.19 -20.94
N LYS A 561 -1.06 2.53 -22.21
CA LYS A 561 -1.85 1.96 -23.34
C LYS A 561 -1.67 0.46 -23.45
N GLN A 562 -0.48 -0.03 -23.15
CA GLN A 562 -0.17 -1.45 -23.17
C GLN A 562 -0.70 -2.18 -21.91
N GLY A 563 -1.16 -1.45 -20.90
CA GLY A 563 -1.49 -2.00 -19.60
C GLY A 563 -0.29 -2.62 -18.88
N ILE A 564 0.90 -2.06 -19.14
CA ILE A 564 2.17 -2.51 -18.55
C ILE A 564 2.57 -1.51 -17.49
N GLU A 565 3.05 -1.98 -16.37
CA GLU A 565 3.72 -1.13 -15.40
C GLU A 565 4.96 -0.49 -16.02
N ASN A 566 5.24 0.72 -15.63
CA ASN A 566 6.47 1.39 -16.01
C ASN A 566 6.99 2.24 -14.86
N GLU A 567 8.26 2.58 -14.94
CA GLU A 567 8.98 3.29 -13.90
C GLU A 567 8.81 4.82 -13.95
N ILE A 568 7.87 5.32 -14.75
CA ILE A 568 7.56 6.76 -14.80
C ILE A 568 6.77 7.13 -13.55
N LEU A 569 7.26 8.11 -12.81
CA LEU A 569 6.62 8.61 -11.60
C LEU A 569 5.15 8.97 -11.87
N SER A 570 4.25 8.48 -11.04
CA SER A 570 2.80 8.71 -11.10
C SER A 570 2.06 8.13 -12.30
N ASN A 571 2.63 7.18 -13.03
CA ASN A 571 1.93 6.51 -14.13
C ASN A 571 0.75 5.64 -13.66
N ASN A 572 0.88 5.04 -12.50
CA ASN A 572 -0.16 4.16 -11.92
C ASN A 572 -0.95 4.85 -10.80
N THR A 573 -0.69 6.10 -10.52
CA THR A 573 -1.33 6.84 -9.44
C THR A 573 -2.81 7.10 -9.75
N LEU A 574 -3.67 6.89 -8.78
CA LEU A 574 -5.07 7.27 -8.79
C LEU A 574 -5.20 8.76 -9.12
N CYS A 575 -6.07 9.09 -10.04
CA CYS A 575 -6.33 10.45 -10.47
C CYS A 575 -7.83 10.77 -10.41
N LYS A 576 -8.19 12.01 -10.71
CA LYS A 576 -9.58 12.49 -10.62
C LYS A 576 -10.56 11.63 -11.41
N GLU A 577 -10.21 11.22 -12.63
CA GLU A 577 -11.05 10.41 -13.50
C GLU A 577 -11.31 9.01 -12.90
N ASP A 578 -10.32 8.44 -12.23
CA ASP A 578 -10.47 7.16 -11.53
C ASP A 578 -11.40 7.31 -10.32
N ALA A 579 -11.27 8.41 -9.56
CA ALA A 579 -12.14 8.73 -8.43
C ALA A 579 -13.61 8.89 -8.87
N ILE A 580 -13.86 9.66 -9.94
CA ILE A 580 -15.20 9.84 -10.51
C ILE A 580 -15.79 8.48 -10.93
N ARG A 581 -14.99 7.61 -11.59
CA ARG A 581 -15.45 6.27 -11.96
C ARG A 581 -15.82 5.43 -10.75
N ALA A 582 -14.98 5.42 -9.72
CA ALA A 582 -15.21 4.64 -8.50
C ALA A 582 -16.50 5.09 -7.78
N LEU A 583 -16.69 6.40 -7.63
CA LEU A 583 -17.90 6.96 -7.03
C LEU A 583 -19.16 6.64 -7.85
N ALA A 584 -19.11 6.77 -9.17
CA ALA A 584 -20.21 6.42 -10.05
C ALA A 584 -20.58 4.93 -9.96
N MET A 585 -19.58 4.05 -9.93
CA MET A 585 -19.78 2.61 -9.75
C MET A 585 -20.38 2.31 -8.38
N LEU A 586 -19.89 2.93 -7.31
CA LEU A 586 -20.40 2.73 -5.97
C LEU A 586 -21.86 3.19 -5.86
N LYS A 587 -22.17 4.40 -6.33
CA LYS A 587 -23.57 4.92 -6.33
C LYS A 587 -24.50 4.02 -7.13
N THR A 588 -24.04 3.50 -8.27
CA THR A 588 -24.82 2.53 -9.08
C THR A 588 -25.14 1.27 -8.29
N GLN A 589 -24.17 0.69 -7.58
CA GLN A 589 -24.40 -0.50 -6.74
C GLN A 589 -25.34 -0.20 -5.58
N MET A 590 -25.12 0.89 -4.85
CA MET A 590 -25.98 1.30 -3.72
C MET A 590 -27.41 1.57 -4.16
N GLY A 591 -27.61 2.02 -5.39
CA GLY A 591 -28.93 2.19 -6.03
C GLY A 591 -29.55 0.90 -6.58
N GLY A 592 -28.93 -0.26 -6.36
CA GLY A 592 -29.41 -1.56 -6.85
C GLY A 592 -29.15 -1.81 -8.35
N GLY A 593 -28.37 -0.97 -9.01
CA GLY A 593 -27.93 -1.17 -10.38
C GLY A 593 -26.84 -2.25 -10.49
N THR A 594 -26.66 -2.76 -11.71
CA THR A 594 -25.66 -3.78 -12.00
C THR A 594 -24.49 -3.19 -12.75
N ILE A 595 -23.28 -3.49 -12.29
CA ILE A 595 -22.03 -3.14 -12.97
C ILE A 595 -21.47 -4.41 -13.61
N LYS A 596 -20.95 -4.28 -14.82
CA LYS A 596 -20.25 -5.38 -15.49
C LYS A 596 -19.03 -5.77 -14.66
N LYS A 597 -19.00 -7.04 -14.24
CA LYS A 597 -17.89 -7.58 -13.44
C LYS A 597 -16.56 -7.41 -14.17
N ALA A 598 -15.56 -6.94 -13.45
CA ALA A 598 -14.19 -6.88 -13.96
C ALA A 598 -13.65 -8.29 -14.22
N GLU A 599 -12.85 -8.41 -15.28
CA GLU A 599 -12.12 -9.65 -15.56
C GLU A 599 -10.87 -9.69 -14.67
N ARG A 600 -10.55 -10.86 -14.13
CA ARG A 600 -9.33 -11.03 -13.29
C ARG A 600 -8.05 -10.90 -14.12
N LYS A 601 -8.07 -11.34 -15.38
CA LYS A 601 -7.01 -11.04 -16.33
C LYS A 601 -7.23 -9.67 -16.94
N TRP A 602 -6.16 -8.90 -17.06
CA TRP A 602 -6.24 -7.63 -17.73
C TRP A 602 -6.71 -7.81 -19.18
N ASN A 603 -7.70 -7.01 -19.56
CA ASN A 603 -8.25 -6.94 -20.90
C ASN A 603 -8.33 -5.45 -21.28
N PRO A 604 -7.79 -5.04 -22.44
CA PRO A 604 -7.84 -3.64 -22.86
C PRO A 604 -9.24 -3.05 -22.86
N ASN A 605 -10.26 -3.88 -22.96
CA ASN A 605 -11.65 -3.44 -22.98
C ASN A 605 -12.28 -3.32 -21.57
N VAL A 606 -11.66 -3.81 -20.50
CA VAL A 606 -12.25 -3.76 -19.15
C VAL A 606 -12.56 -2.32 -18.75
N LYS A 607 -11.60 -1.44 -18.90
CA LYS A 607 -11.76 0.00 -18.61
C LYS A 607 -12.84 0.64 -19.47
N LEU A 608 -12.83 0.40 -20.77
CA LEU A 608 -13.83 0.93 -21.71
C LEU A 608 -15.22 0.39 -21.40
N ASN A 609 -15.34 -0.89 -21.09
CA ASN A 609 -16.60 -1.51 -20.68
C ASN A 609 -17.15 -0.88 -19.39
N ASN A 610 -16.30 -0.60 -18.41
CA ASN A 610 -16.69 0.05 -17.17
C ASN A 610 -17.17 1.49 -17.42
N VAL A 611 -16.45 2.25 -18.23
CA VAL A 611 -16.86 3.61 -18.64
C VAL A 611 -18.23 3.57 -19.32
N GLU A 612 -18.43 2.67 -20.28
CA GLU A 612 -19.72 2.52 -20.98
C GLU A 612 -20.87 2.20 -20.01
N VAL A 613 -20.65 1.31 -19.03
CA VAL A 613 -21.65 0.99 -18.01
C VAL A 613 -21.98 2.22 -17.17
N ILE A 614 -20.96 2.95 -16.73
CA ILE A 614 -21.12 4.16 -15.92
C ILE A 614 -21.93 5.20 -16.68
N GLU A 615 -21.53 5.49 -17.93
CA GLU A 615 -22.22 6.48 -18.77
C GLU A 615 -23.70 6.10 -19.01
N LYS A 616 -23.98 4.84 -19.26
CA LYS A 616 -25.36 4.34 -19.45
C LYS A 616 -26.21 4.41 -18.17
N THR A 617 -25.61 4.16 -17.03
CA THR A 617 -26.33 4.02 -15.77
C THR A 617 -26.53 5.36 -15.07
N THR A 618 -25.50 6.22 -15.11
CA THR A 618 -25.50 7.48 -14.37
C THR A 618 -25.64 8.73 -15.25
N GLY A 619 -25.45 8.59 -16.59
CA GLY A 619 -25.38 9.71 -17.52
C GLY A 619 -24.06 10.51 -17.42
N GLN A 620 -23.14 10.14 -16.55
CA GLN A 620 -21.85 10.80 -16.38
C GLN A 620 -20.89 10.36 -17.48
N LYS A 621 -20.24 11.33 -18.13
CA LYS A 621 -19.13 11.07 -19.04
C LYS A 621 -17.84 10.94 -18.24
N VAL A 622 -17.11 9.88 -18.49
CA VAL A 622 -15.82 9.61 -17.88
C VAL A 622 -14.75 9.60 -18.97
N GLU A 623 -13.85 10.56 -18.92
CA GLU A 623 -12.75 10.63 -19.88
C GLU A 623 -11.58 9.77 -19.40
N LEU A 624 -11.07 8.92 -20.32
CA LEU A 624 -9.82 8.21 -20.10
C LEU A 624 -8.66 9.17 -20.28
N VAL A 625 -7.71 9.07 -19.35
CA VAL A 625 -6.48 9.85 -19.46
C VAL A 625 -5.60 9.25 -20.54
N ASP A 626 -5.30 10.07 -21.54
CA ASP A 626 -4.37 9.69 -22.61
C ASP A 626 -2.95 10.02 -22.17
N ASN A 627 -2.17 8.93 -21.98
CA ASN A 627 -0.92 9.21 -21.41
C ASN A 627 0.08 8.23 -21.71
N GLU A 628 0.46 7.74 -22.48
CA GLU A 628 1.34 6.71 -22.51
C GLU A 628 2.71 6.96 -22.94
N GLN A 629 3.52 7.42 -22.03
CA GLN A 629 4.94 7.44 -22.19
C GLN A 629 5.48 6.05 -21.88
N VAL A 630 6.11 5.44 -22.85
CA VAL A 630 6.97 4.29 -22.61
C VAL A 630 8.26 4.81 -21.99
N LEU A 631 8.68 4.22 -20.90
CA LEU A 631 9.93 4.54 -20.23
C LEU A 631 11.08 4.65 -21.19
N PRO A 632 11.79 5.77 -21.19
CA PRO A 632 13.16 5.76 -21.69
C PRO A 632 13.99 4.88 -20.77
N LYS A 633 14.66 3.89 -21.31
CA LYS A 633 15.61 3.10 -20.52
C LYS A 633 16.60 4.04 -19.85
N SER A 634 16.88 3.82 -18.57
CA SER A 634 17.92 4.57 -17.87
C SER A 634 19.26 4.40 -18.58
N LYS A 635 20.17 5.37 -18.44
CA LYS A 635 21.50 5.27 -19.05
C LYS A 635 22.25 4.03 -18.56
N LYS A 636 22.04 3.62 -17.31
CA LYS A 636 22.62 2.40 -16.73
C LYS A 636 22.05 1.11 -17.32
N ARG A 637 20.85 1.13 -17.86
CA ARG A 637 20.19 -0.03 -18.50
C ARG A 637 20.38 -0.07 -20.01
N GLN A 638 21.03 0.94 -20.57
CA GLN A 638 21.39 1.00 -21.99
C GLN A 638 22.77 0.40 -22.27
N GLU A 639 23.61 0.28 -21.24
CA GLU A 639 24.90 -0.38 -21.25
C GLU A 639 24.77 -1.86 -20.86
#